data_5f48604007f544f5e2b95f4870d6e68e
#
_entry.id   5f48604007f544f5e2b95f4870d6e68e
#
_cell.length_a   1.000
_cell.length_b   1.000
_cell.length_c   1.000
_cell.angle_alpha   90.00
_cell.angle_beta   90.00
_cell.angle_gamma   90.00
#
_symmetry.space_group_name_H-M   'P 1'
#
loop_
_entity.id
_entity.type
_entity.pdbx_description
1 polymer ?
#
loop_
_entity_poly.entity_id
_entity_poly.type
_entity_poly.pdbx_seq_one_letter_code
_entity_poly.pdbx_strand_id
1 'polypeptide(L)'
;MKKIITISVAAMCVLFFACAPVVNGTSSGSASFNGGAAYKPNANDIVEGFVIAKTADGFDKELFTNEGIDVCGELSLTGTGFTYWYVHKNTGNEALLKSLYSIKGVLSADNDYRVVPPEIVESKDIALSPSSIEPVASTQGLGDGNVLQDPISDAEGYALDITKALQAYKDISYGTNEVVAGIIDTGINMKHEDFKNGTESIVLYAKSAQTSSVGGSYIGSGKPFTEVPIGSNWDTDGHGTHCSGIMCALGDNNKGIAGVAWKKTKLISYQSLGFNGGGTAWAVYGALADLTNTVEILRKAPGARTPADKAKLPSYIQNTNFQITQKTVPVNMSLGSSIGSEFAFEVLTHALMHDVLPVIAMGNEGRYTAAYPAAFPGVLAVGATNAKDKKARFSNSGAWISVAAPGESIISCGHKDSNSYVSLSGTSMATPFVTGLISYLLSFDNARNLTPYQIKTLIENSADKVDGMTSFSEKYGSGRVNVLNAAQAVKDNAVPPANNVYGEGTVTVRLKNKGVYIPIQDNITLVDGTTNVPLAYVGPNSLSEVAFKGLVKGKSYSVFVSLGGETQKKDFTVSGVDQNIDADFNVAGMWVSTVPNLYYNGGHDTTDTVIALFKAQADGSFNSNNLVLTYNRDVLDTLFFIPETSAAYYVLVTGAVKNNTFKGGNYAVKIGADPLTGGINLADGSRSATDNDSHENDDDPDLARIKGNAWNKTFACNLVSPGTNHSGEPIPDFDFFVVPAATAAQLAKPATPSLGSDSNGLKASWSAVSDAKSYCVNLYEDGVFKAARFVDAAAAPLQTYFPGQDSTKNYTVRVQAQGDLTSFADSELSDESAAAQPYPMLPGVTNVTTSVSFSSVTVNWTKPASVNLSDMDLYGYRVRIIDVNTSAVIAEKLEIRSATSALIFPIPGGKQYIAAVQIIAKSGGSFENSVFVKSSIFSIP
;
A
#
# COMPACT_ATOMS: atom_id res chain seq x y z
N MET A 1 19.16 21.18 -15.03
CA MET A 1 18.77 21.58 -13.68
C MET A 1 17.25 21.64 -13.40
N LYS A 2 16.35 21.97 -14.32
CA LYS A 2 14.89 21.99 -14.03
C LYS A 2 14.12 20.68 -14.27
N LYS A 3 14.74 19.63 -14.83
CA LYS A 3 14.13 18.31 -14.97
C LYS A 3 14.31 17.40 -13.75
N ILE A 4 15.21 17.75 -12.86
CA ILE A 4 15.60 16.96 -11.69
C ILE A 4 14.68 17.24 -10.49
N ILE A 5 14.04 18.38 -10.44
CA ILE A 5 13.14 18.78 -9.32
C ILE A 5 11.76 18.10 -9.41
N THR A 6 11.49 17.32 -10.45
CA THR A 6 10.29 16.47 -10.55
C THR A 6 10.62 14.97 -10.41
N ILE A 7 11.51 14.61 -9.50
CA ILE A 7 11.32 13.38 -8.74
C ILE A 7 10.06 13.69 -7.96
N SER A 8 8.95 13.16 -8.40
CA SER A 8 7.65 13.56 -7.87
C SER A 8 7.71 13.41 -6.35
N VAL A 9 7.26 14.43 -5.65
CA VAL A 9 6.98 14.40 -4.22
C VAL A 9 6.36 13.05 -3.80
N ALA A 10 5.61 12.38 -4.68
CA ALA A 10 5.06 11.05 -4.48
C ALA A 10 6.12 9.93 -4.30
N ALA A 11 7.25 9.96 -4.98
CA ALA A 11 8.33 8.98 -4.76
C ALA A 11 9.15 9.31 -3.51
N MET A 12 9.27 10.60 -3.18
CA MET A 12 9.83 11.06 -1.91
C MET A 12 8.94 10.71 -0.71
N CYS A 13 7.61 10.73 -0.85
CA CYS A 13 6.67 10.35 0.20
C CYS A 13 6.84 8.90 0.65
N VAL A 14 7.15 7.98 -0.27
CA VAL A 14 7.44 6.58 0.06
C VAL A 14 8.72 6.44 0.89
N LEU A 15 9.69 7.33 0.72
CA LEU A 15 10.97 7.30 1.44
C LEU A 15 10.86 7.82 2.88
N PHE A 16 9.94 8.74 3.17
CA PHE A 16 9.83 9.37 4.49
C PHE A 16 8.81 8.72 5.45
N PHE A 17 7.94 7.81 4.96
CA PHE A 17 6.86 7.21 5.75
C PHE A 17 6.98 5.70 5.94
N ALA A 18 8.18 5.14 5.94
CA ALA A 18 8.42 3.72 6.20
C ALA A 18 8.20 3.32 7.68
N CYS A 19 7.19 3.86 8.34
CA CYS A 19 6.68 3.38 9.63
C CYS A 19 5.34 2.64 9.51
N ALA A 20 4.77 2.53 8.30
CA ALA A 20 3.65 1.64 8.04
C ALA A 20 4.11 0.51 7.08
N PRO A 21 3.67 -0.73 7.26
CA PRO A 21 4.10 -1.83 6.41
C PRO A 21 3.57 -1.63 4.98
N VAL A 22 4.42 -1.12 4.10
CA VAL A 22 4.16 -1.14 2.65
C VAL A 22 4.61 -2.50 2.15
N VAL A 23 3.67 -3.37 1.85
CA VAL A 23 3.94 -4.68 1.26
C VAL A 23 4.30 -4.50 -0.21
N ASN A 24 5.57 -4.53 -0.55
CA ASN A 24 6.05 -4.57 -1.93
C ASN A 24 6.83 -5.87 -2.15
N GLY A 25 6.29 -6.80 -2.92
CA GLY A 25 6.96 -8.04 -3.26
C GLY A 25 7.04 -8.26 -4.77
N THR A 26 8.24 -8.43 -5.28
CA THR A 26 8.46 -9.11 -6.55
C THR A 26 9.35 -10.31 -6.26
N SER A 27 8.80 -11.51 -6.32
CA SER A 27 9.58 -12.74 -6.21
C SER A 27 10.02 -13.23 -7.60
N SER A 28 11.27 -13.59 -7.73
CA SER A 28 11.72 -14.47 -8.81
C SER A 28 12.38 -15.70 -8.22
N GLY A 29 11.84 -16.88 -8.50
CA GLY A 29 12.58 -18.13 -8.42
C GLY A 29 12.08 -19.20 -7.45
N SER A 30 11.22 -20.04 -7.95
CA SER A 30 11.07 -21.50 -7.76
C SER A 30 11.28 -22.12 -6.38
N ALA A 31 10.19 -22.29 -5.66
CA ALA A 31 9.73 -23.56 -5.14
C ALA A 31 8.28 -23.40 -4.68
N SER A 32 7.35 -23.77 -5.46
CA SER A 32 5.95 -24.20 -5.22
C SER A 32 5.13 -23.62 -4.07
N PHE A 33 5.29 -22.37 -3.72
CA PHE A 33 4.25 -21.50 -3.22
C PHE A 33 4.19 -20.32 -4.19
N ASN A 34 3.21 -20.32 -5.09
CA ASN A 34 3.01 -19.20 -6.01
C ASN A 34 2.59 -17.95 -5.22
N GLY A 35 3.55 -17.18 -4.76
CA GLY A 35 3.35 -15.86 -4.21
C GLY A 35 2.95 -14.91 -5.35
N GLY A 36 1.70 -14.47 -5.38
CA GLY A 36 1.25 -13.40 -6.28
C GLY A 36 2.00 -12.10 -5.99
N ALA A 37 2.19 -11.29 -7.02
CA ALA A 37 2.80 -9.97 -6.88
C ALA A 37 2.05 -9.13 -5.85
N ALA A 38 2.77 -8.43 -4.99
CA ALA A 38 2.19 -7.51 -4.02
C ALA A 38 1.42 -6.41 -4.75
N TYR A 39 0.22 -6.13 -4.25
CA TYR A 39 -0.59 -5.02 -4.71
C TYR A 39 0.03 -3.71 -4.21
N LYS A 40 0.30 -2.78 -5.12
CA LYS A 40 0.58 -1.38 -4.74
C LYS A 40 -0.76 -0.70 -4.49
N PRO A 41 -0.99 -0.08 -3.31
CA PRO A 41 -2.17 0.74 -3.11
C PRO A 41 -2.27 1.76 -4.23
N ASN A 42 -3.42 1.84 -4.89
CA ASN A 42 -3.68 2.92 -5.81
C ASN A 42 -3.89 4.20 -4.97
N ALA A 43 -3.40 5.34 -5.42
CA ALA A 43 -3.67 6.62 -4.76
C ALA A 43 -5.17 6.87 -4.54
N ASN A 44 -6.02 6.26 -5.37
CA ASN A 44 -7.48 6.30 -5.23
C ASN A 44 -8.03 5.46 -4.07
N ASP A 45 -7.21 4.59 -3.45
CA ASP A 45 -7.62 3.77 -2.31
C ASP A 45 -7.45 4.51 -0.98
N ILE A 46 -6.69 5.60 -0.95
CA ILE A 46 -6.49 6.44 0.23
C ILE A 46 -7.57 7.52 0.29
N VAL A 47 -8.06 7.78 1.51
CA VAL A 47 -9.02 8.86 1.78
C VAL A 47 -8.26 10.14 2.03
N GLU A 48 -8.36 11.09 1.09
CA GLU A 48 -7.60 12.34 1.14
C GLU A 48 -8.08 13.25 2.28
N GLY A 49 -7.13 13.84 3.01
CA GLY A 49 -7.38 14.76 4.12
C GLY A 49 -7.73 14.09 5.46
N PHE A 50 -7.83 12.75 5.52
CA PHE A 50 -8.21 12.02 6.73
C PHE A 50 -7.16 10.99 7.16
N VAL A 51 -6.87 10.98 8.46
CA VAL A 51 -5.90 10.08 9.09
C VAL A 51 -6.45 9.53 10.39
N ILE A 52 -6.05 8.33 10.74
CA ILE A 52 -6.38 7.66 12.01
C ILE A 52 -5.15 7.72 12.91
N ALA A 53 -5.19 8.53 13.95
CA ALA A 53 -4.10 8.69 14.91
C ALA A 53 -4.34 7.85 16.16
N LYS A 54 -3.30 7.21 16.70
CA LYS A 54 -3.31 6.43 17.93
C LYS A 54 -2.59 7.18 19.05
N THR A 55 -3.19 7.23 20.23
CA THR A 55 -2.59 7.81 21.44
C THR A 55 -2.77 6.88 22.64
N ALA A 56 -2.04 7.11 23.73
CA ALA A 56 -2.39 6.52 25.01
C ALA A 56 -3.70 7.11 25.55
N ASP A 57 -4.41 6.36 26.38
CA ASP A 57 -5.60 6.87 27.07
C ASP A 57 -5.27 8.10 27.92
N GLY A 58 -6.20 9.05 27.95
CA GLY A 58 -6.01 10.32 28.65
C GLY A 58 -5.20 11.37 27.89
N PHE A 59 -4.97 11.15 26.60
CA PHE A 59 -4.36 12.14 25.70
C PHE A 59 -5.24 13.40 25.61
N ASP A 60 -4.59 14.57 25.66
CA ASP A 60 -5.26 15.85 25.52
C ASP A 60 -5.51 16.17 24.03
N LYS A 61 -6.75 16.01 23.59
CA LYS A 61 -7.15 16.27 22.20
C LYS A 61 -7.01 17.73 21.76
N GLU A 62 -6.89 18.70 22.71
CA GLU A 62 -6.65 20.10 22.35
C GLU A 62 -5.29 20.28 21.65
N LEU A 63 -4.36 19.35 21.82
CA LEU A 63 -3.09 19.35 21.09
C LEU A 63 -3.29 19.20 19.58
N PHE A 64 -4.32 18.51 19.12
CA PHE A 64 -4.66 18.46 17.70
C PHE A 64 -5.19 19.81 17.21
N THR A 65 -6.10 20.42 17.94
CA THR A 65 -6.71 21.68 17.55
C THR A 65 -5.71 22.85 17.57
N ASN A 66 -4.72 22.81 18.44
CA ASN A 66 -3.63 23.80 18.49
C ASN A 66 -2.75 23.77 17.22
N GLU A 67 -2.68 22.61 16.56
CA GLU A 67 -1.98 22.41 15.28
C GLU A 67 -2.91 22.62 14.06
N GLY A 68 -4.14 23.10 14.28
CA GLY A 68 -5.15 23.29 13.23
C GLY A 68 -5.62 21.98 12.62
N ILE A 69 -5.67 20.91 13.41
CA ILE A 69 -6.17 19.59 13.05
C ILE A 69 -7.55 19.40 13.67
N ASP A 70 -8.55 19.12 12.84
CA ASP A 70 -9.92 18.87 13.27
C ASP A 70 -10.06 17.43 13.80
N VAL A 71 -10.63 17.28 14.99
CA VAL A 71 -10.99 15.95 15.51
C VAL A 71 -12.40 15.60 15.03
N CYS A 72 -12.50 14.63 14.17
CA CYS A 72 -13.75 14.16 13.56
C CYS A 72 -14.37 12.98 14.29
N GLY A 73 -13.57 12.17 14.99
CA GLY A 73 -14.05 11.00 15.72
C GLY A 73 -13.07 10.55 16.81
N GLU A 74 -13.60 9.80 17.77
CA GLU A 74 -12.85 9.20 18.87
C GLU A 74 -13.32 7.76 19.05
N LEU A 75 -12.39 6.82 19.23
CA LEU A 75 -12.64 5.41 19.45
C LEU A 75 -11.67 4.86 20.48
N SER A 76 -12.19 4.47 21.66
CA SER A 76 -11.40 3.75 22.65
C SER A 76 -11.70 2.26 22.60
N LEU A 77 -10.66 1.44 22.55
CA LEU A 77 -10.74 -0.01 22.63
C LEU A 77 -10.65 -0.40 24.11
N THR A 78 -11.73 -0.93 24.68
CA THR A 78 -11.82 -1.25 26.10
C THR A 78 -10.67 -2.17 26.56
N GLY A 79 -9.92 -1.74 27.56
CA GLY A 79 -8.85 -2.53 28.17
C GLY A 79 -7.50 -2.52 27.43
N THR A 80 -7.37 -1.78 26.33
CA THR A 80 -6.10 -1.71 25.59
C THR A 80 -5.16 -0.62 26.08
N GLY A 81 -5.68 0.41 26.77
CA GLY A 81 -4.90 1.58 27.17
C GLY A 81 -4.65 2.58 26.02
N PHE A 82 -5.34 2.42 24.90
CA PHE A 82 -5.18 3.26 23.71
C PHE A 82 -6.50 3.82 23.20
N THR A 83 -6.43 5.06 22.68
CA THR A 83 -7.52 5.74 22.00
C THR A 83 -7.11 6.07 20.57
N TYR A 84 -8.00 5.81 19.62
CA TYR A 84 -7.88 6.18 18.23
C TYR A 84 -8.69 7.43 17.93
N TRP A 85 -8.12 8.31 17.12
CA TRP A 85 -8.69 9.59 16.71
C TRP A 85 -8.81 9.65 15.20
N TYR A 86 -10.00 9.93 14.72
CA TYR A 86 -10.20 10.26 13.31
C TYR A 86 -10.01 11.76 13.14
N VAL A 87 -8.99 12.15 12.43
CA VAL A 87 -8.57 13.53 12.32
C VAL A 87 -8.52 14.00 10.88
N HIS A 88 -8.75 15.29 10.68
CA HIS A 88 -8.80 15.92 9.37
C HIS A 88 -8.02 17.21 9.36
N LYS A 89 -7.35 17.49 8.25
CA LYS A 89 -6.75 18.79 7.93
C LYS A 89 -6.87 19.03 6.44
N ASN A 90 -7.20 20.23 6.02
CA ASN A 90 -7.33 20.60 4.61
C ASN A 90 -5.94 20.78 3.95
N THR A 91 -5.08 19.80 4.18
CA THR A 91 -3.73 19.63 3.60
C THR A 91 -3.64 18.17 3.21
N GLY A 92 -2.84 17.82 2.23
CA GLY A 92 -2.69 16.39 1.85
C GLY A 92 -2.30 15.51 3.05
N ASN A 93 -2.63 14.21 2.98
CA ASN A 93 -2.39 13.25 4.08
C ASN A 93 -0.95 13.24 4.56
N GLU A 94 -0.01 13.44 3.68
CA GLU A 94 1.42 13.52 4.02
C GLU A 94 1.72 14.64 5.02
N ALA A 95 1.22 15.85 4.75
CA ALA A 95 1.41 17.00 5.64
C ALA A 95 0.67 16.80 6.98
N LEU A 96 -0.51 16.14 6.95
CA LEU A 96 -1.26 15.79 8.14
C LEU A 96 -0.52 14.77 9.00
N LEU A 97 0.01 13.70 8.40
CA LEU A 97 0.81 12.69 9.10
C LEU A 97 2.05 13.32 9.74
N LYS A 98 2.77 14.19 9.03
CA LYS A 98 3.91 14.93 9.60
C LYS A 98 3.50 15.78 10.81
N SER A 99 2.40 16.51 10.72
CA SER A 99 1.87 17.28 11.84
C SER A 99 1.55 16.40 13.03
N LEU A 100 0.94 15.24 12.82
CA LEU A 100 0.59 14.30 13.89
C LEU A 100 1.82 13.73 14.59
N TYR A 101 2.85 13.32 13.85
CA TYR A 101 4.09 12.80 14.47
C TYR A 101 4.88 13.86 15.24
N SER A 102 4.62 15.16 15.03
CA SER A 102 5.22 16.22 15.83
C SER A 102 4.50 16.45 17.17
N ILE A 103 3.28 15.93 17.34
CA ILE A 103 2.48 16.12 18.55
C ILE A 103 2.91 15.09 19.60
N LYS A 104 3.37 15.59 20.76
CA LYS A 104 3.78 14.73 21.88
C LYS A 104 2.60 13.87 22.37
N GLY A 105 2.77 12.57 22.33
CA GLY A 105 1.76 11.58 22.79
C GLY A 105 1.01 10.89 21.67
N VAL A 106 1.17 11.28 20.41
CA VAL A 106 0.79 10.48 19.26
C VAL A 106 1.78 9.32 19.15
N LEU A 107 1.27 8.09 19.15
CA LEU A 107 2.05 6.86 19.13
C LEU A 107 2.25 6.32 17.72
N SER A 108 1.18 6.36 16.92
CA SER A 108 1.20 6.04 15.49
C SER A 108 0.07 6.76 14.77
N ALA A 109 0.14 6.81 13.45
CA ALA A 109 -0.92 7.34 12.61
C ALA A 109 -0.92 6.64 11.26
N ASP A 110 -2.11 6.24 10.81
CA ASP A 110 -2.36 5.55 9.54
C ASP A 110 -3.26 6.39 8.65
N ASN A 111 -3.05 6.30 7.33
CA ASN A 111 -4.05 6.82 6.40
C ASN A 111 -5.38 6.09 6.57
N ASP A 112 -6.49 6.82 6.48
CA ASP A 112 -7.76 6.16 6.22
C ASP A 112 -7.81 5.69 4.76
N TYR A 113 -8.43 4.55 4.51
CA TYR A 113 -8.46 3.93 3.20
C TYR A 113 -9.83 3.34 2.87
N ARG A 114 -10.08 3.15 1.60
CA ARG A 114 -11.33 2.58 1.11
C ARG A 114 -11.43 1.10 1.44
N VAL A 115 -12.62 0.71 1.90
CA VAL A 115 -13.03 -0.67 2.11
C VAL A 115 -14.29 -0.88 1.29
N VAL A 116 -14.32 -1.94 0.50
CA VAL A 116 -15.43 -2.22 -0.41
C VAL A 116 -15.85 -3.69 -0.29
N PRO A 117 -17.11 -4.04 -0.62
CA PRO A 117 -17.44 -5.43 -0.88
C PRO A 117 -16.58 -5.89 -2.07
N PRO A 118 -16.17 -7.16 -2.11
CA PRO A 118 -15.60 -7.72 -3.32
C PRO A 118 -16.58 -7.57 -4.50
N GLU A 119 -16.08 -7.20 -5.68
CA GLU A 119 -16.91 -6.96 -6.86
C GLU A 119 -17.88 -8.12 -7.12
N ILE A 120 -19.16 -7.82 -7.29
CA ILE A 120 -20.19 -8.80 -7.64
C ILE A 120 -19.96 -9.25 -9.07
N VAL A 121 -19.73 -10.55 -9.25
CA VAL A 121 -19.37 -11.11 -10.56
C VAL A 121 -20.58 -11.30 -11.46
N GLU A 122 -21.75 -11.61 -10.87
CA GLU A 122 -23.02 -11.75 -11.58
C GLU A 122 -24.16 -11.24 -10.71
N SER A 123 -25.13 -10.57 -11.31
CA SER A 123 -26.36 -10.12 -10.65
C SER A 123 -27.55 -10.37 -11.54
N LYS A 124 -28.61 -10.99 -10.99
CA LYS A 124 -29.85 -11.26 -11.70
C LYS A 124 -31.04 -11.06 -10.77
N ASP A 125 -31.95 -10.13 -11.11
CA ASP A 125 -33.22 -9.98 -10.42
C ASP A 125 -34.09 -11.23 -10.66
N ILE A 126 -34.61 -11.80 -9.59
CA ILE A 126 -35.51 -12.95 -9.65
C ILE A 126 -36.94 -12.40 -9.70
N ALA A 127 -37.58 -12.55 -10.87
CA ALA A 127 -38.96 -12.21 -11.02
C ALA A 127 -39.83 -13.32 -10.40
N LEU A 128 -40.42 -13.04 -9.24
CA LEU A 128 -41.43 -13.90 -8.64
C LEU A 128 -42.75 -13.64 -9.34
N SER A 129 -43.10 -14.51 -10.25
CA SER A 129 -44.50 -14.57 -10.74
C SER A 129 -45.29 -15.45 -9.76
N PRO A 130 -46.32 -14.97 -9.10
CA PRO A 130 -47.12 -15.76 -8.17
C PRO A 130 -47.77 -17.02 -8.79
N SER A 131 -47.74 -17.13 -10.12
CA SER A 131 -48.34 -18.23 -10.90
C SER A 131 -47.35 -19.24 -11.47
N SER A 132 -46.02 -19.08 -11.23
CA SER A 132 -45.01 -19.95 -11.84
C SER A 132 -44.25 -20.83 -10.84
N ILE A 133 -44.56 -20.72 -9.56
CA ILE A 133 -44.00 -21.62 -8.54
C ILE A 133 -45.06 -22.69 -8.30
N GLU A 134 -45.18 -23.65 -9.26
CA GLU A 134 -45.67 -24.96 -8.90
C GLU A 134 -44.66 -25.52 -7.90
N PRO A 135 -45.07 -26.03 -6.72
CA PRO A 135 -44.19 -26.72 -5.85
C PRO A 135 -43.59 -27.88 -6.64
N VAL A 136 -42.35 -27.79 -7.03
CA VAL A 136 -41.62 -28.97 -7.52
C VAL A 136 -41.55 -29.88 -6.33
N ALA A 137 -42.43 -30.84 -6.30
CA ALA A 137 -42.35 -31.92 -5.35
C ALA A 137 -40.97 -32.53 -5.50
N SER A 138 -40.01 -32.11 -4.64
CA SER A 138 -38.74 -32.78 -4.55
C SER A 138 -39.07 -34.22 -4.18
N THR A 139 -38.80 -35.14 -5.06
CA THR A 139 -38.99 -36.59 -4.88
C THR A 139 -38.08 -37.17 -3.81
N GLN A 140 -37.34 -36.35 -3.11
CA GLN A 140 -36.69 -36.63 -1.85
C GLN A 140 -37.35 -35.80 -0.74
N GLY A 141 -38.63 -36.05 -0.54
CA GLY A 141 -39.32 -35.51 0.61
C GLY A 141 -38.60 -35.90 1.88
N LEU A 142 -38.32 -34.90 2.73
CA LEU A 142 -38.00 -35.11 4.13
C LEU A 142 -39.19 -35.87 4.69
N GLY A 143 -39.18 -37.21 4.74
CA GLY A 143 -40.26 -38.05 5.27
C GLY A 143 -40.71 -37.51 6.61
N ASP A 144 -42.02 -37.34 6.83
CA ASP A 144 -42.73 -36.91 8.03
C ASP A 144 -43.05 -35.39 8.14
N GLY A 145 -43.32 -34.70 7.04
CA GLY A 145 -43.95 -33.34 7.09
C GLY A 145 -43.06 -32.16 7.40
N ASN A 146 -41.76 -32.34 7.48
CA ASN A 146 -40.77 -31.27 7.64
C ASN A 146 -40.08 -30.90 6.33
N VAL A 147 -40.83 -30.48 5.35
CA VAL A 147 -40.35 -29.83 4.13
C VAL A 147 -40.11 -28.38 4.51
N LEU A 148 -38.96 -27.78 4.12
CA LEU A 148 -38.81 -26.35 4.13
C LEU A 148 -40.00 -25.77 3.33
N GLN A 149 -40.77 -24.90 3.98
CA GLN A 149 -41.95 -24.30 3.35
C GLN A 149 -41.63 -22.94 2.70
N ASP A 150 -40.36 -22.76 2.29
CA ASP A 150 -39.90 -21.51 1.69
C ASP A 150 -39.72 -21.71 0.18
N PRO A 151 -40.59 -21.19 -0.64
CA PRO A 151 -40.78 -21.60 -2.05
C PRO A 151 -39.54 -21.48 -2.93
N ILE A 152 -38.66 -20.53 -2.67
CA ILE A 152 -37.45 -20.29 -3.48
C ILE A 152 -36.29 -21.23 -3.05
N SER A 153 -36.16 -21.51 -1.77
CA SER A 153 -35.11 -22.40 -1.25
C SER A 153 -35.29 -23.84 -1.75
N ASP A 154 -36.52 -24.26 -2.02
CA ASP A 154 -36.80 -25.59 -2.56
C ASP A 154 -36.46 -25.71 -4.05
N ALA A 155 -36.64 -24.64 -4.82
CA ALA A 155 -36.53 -24.69 -6.29
C ALA A 155 -35.07 -24.45 -6.79
N GLU A 156 -34.30 -23.60 -6.11
CA GLU A 156 -33.00 -23.12 -6.59
C GLU A 156 -31.90 -23.12 -5.52
N GLY A 157 -32.13 -23.76 -4.36
CA GLY A 157 -31.30 -23.67 -3.16
C GLY A 157 -30.15 -24.69 -3.10
N TYR A 158 -29.38 -24.92 -4.18
CA TYR A 158 -28.29 -25.89 -4.19
C TYR A 158 -27.31 -25.71 -3.01
N ALA A 159 -27.19 -24.49 -2.51
CA ALA A 159 -26.24 -24.15 -1.42
C ALA A 159 -26.59 -24.88 -0.11
N LEU A 160 -27.88 -24.97 0.25
CA LEU A 160 -28.33 -25.68 1.44
C LEU A 160 -28.21 -27.20 1.30
N ASP A 161 -28.42 -27.73 0.09
CA ASP A 161 -28.32 -29.16 -0.20
C ASP A 161 -26.88 -29.65 -0.20
N ILE A 162 -25.97 -28.98 -0.97
CA ILE A 162 -24.59 -29.42 -1.12
C ILE A 162 -23.83 -29.37 0.22
N THR A 163 -24.17 -28.42 1.10
CA THR A 163 -23.58 -28.25 2.44
C THR A 163 -24.23 -29.13 3.49
N LYS A 164 -25.23 -29.96 3.12
CA LYS A 164 -26.00 -30.80 4.02
C LYS A 164 -26.80 -30.04 5.09
N ALA A 165 -27.13 -28.77 4.81
CA ALA A 165 -27.93 -27.96 5.73
C ALA A 165 -29.35 -28.54 5.86
N LEU A 166 -30.01 -28.86 4.74
CA LEU A 166 -31.33 -29.47 4.75
C LEU A 166 -31.36 -30.78 5.54
N GLN A 167 -30.33 -31.63 5.38
CA GLN A 167 -30.17 -32.84 6.13
C GLN A 167 -29.98 -32.60 7.64
N ALA A 168 -29.19 -31.57 7.99
CA ALA A 168 -29.01 -31.19 9.39
C ALA A 168 -30.32 -30.71 10.04
N TYR A 169 -31.10 -29.89 9.36
CA TYR A 169 -32.39 -29.41 9.86
C TYR A 169 -33.38 -30.55 10.08
N LYS A 170 -33.35 -31.53 9.20
CA LYS A 170 -34.18 -32.72 9.33
C LYS A 170 -33.73 -33.64 10.49
N ASP A 171 -32.46 -34.05 10.53
CA ASP A 171 -31.98 -35.12 11.41
C ASP A 171 -31.62 -34.60 12.81
N ILE A 172 -31.23 -33.35 12.92
CA ILE A 172 -30.75 -32.74 14.16
C ILE A 172 -31.71 -31.65 14.64
N SER A 173 -32.47 -31.01 13.72
CA SER A 173 -33.29 -29.83 14.00
C SER A 173 -32.45 -28.61 14.36
N TYR A 174 -32.91 -27.70 15.17
CA TYR A 174 -32.21 -26.52 15.67
C TYR A 174 -32.32 -26.47 17.20
N GLY A 175 -31.36 -25.76 17.81
CA GLY A 175 -31.38 -25.55 19.25
C GLY A 175 -32.49 -24.59 19.68
N THR A 176 -32.72 -24.57 20.98
CA THR A 176 -33.79 -23.78 21.61
C THR A 176 -33.41 -22.34 21.87
N ASN A 177 -32.12 -22.03 21.86
CA ASN A 177 -31.61 -20.74 22.28
C ASN A 177 -31.68 -19.70 21.18
N GLU A 178 -32.01 -18.46 21.57
CA GLU A 178 -31.84 -17.29 20.73
C GLU A 178 -30.34 -16.95 20.60
N VAL A 179 -29.91 -16.58 19.41
CA VAL A 179 -28.53 -16.26 19.04
C VAL A 179 -28.44 -14.85 18.53
N VAL A 180 -27.40 -14.10 18.93
CA VAL A 180 -27.06 -12.80 18.36
C VAL A 180 -25.93 -12.95 17.37
N ALA A 181 -26.11 -12.36 16.18
CA ALA A 181 -25.07 -12.24 15.17
C ALA A 181 -24.97 -10.79 14.69
N GLY A 182 -23.80 -10.39 14.21
CA GLY A 182 -23.58 -9.06 13.64
C GLY A 182 -23.39 -9.11 12.12
N ILE A 183 -23.64 -7.98 11.47
CA ILE A 183 -23.26 -7.70 10.09
C ILE A 183 -22.77 -6.27 9.94
N ILE A 184 -21.62 -6.10 9.25
CA ILE A 184 -21.06 -4.80 8.91
C ILE A 184 -21.02 -4.73 7.39
N ASP A 185 -21.89 -3.93 6.79
CA ASP A 185 -22.13 -3.95 5.34
C ASP A 185 -22.81 -2.64 4.85
N THR A 186 -23.54 -2.68 3.73
CA THR A 186 -24.28 -1.54 3.13
C THR A 186 -25.57 -1.19 3.85
N GLY A 187 -25.95 -1.91 4.90
CA GLY A 187 -27.21 -1.76 5.63
C GLY A 187 -28.14 -2.95 5.43
N ILE A 188 -29.42 -2.77 5.78
CA ILE A 188 -30.45 -3.81 5.67
C ILE A 188 -31.82 -3.19 5.38
N ASN A 189 -32.58 -3.82 4.48
CA ASN A 189 -34.01 -3.55 4.31
C ASN A 189 -34.82 -4.32 5.36
N MET A 190 -35.00 -3.72 6.53
CA MET A 190 -35.79 -4.33 7.62
C MET A 190 -37.29 -4.49 7.29
N LYS A 191 -37.77 -3.96 6.16
CA LYS A 191 -39.16 -4.15 5.69
C LYS A 191 -39.34 -5.48 4.97
N HIS A 192 -38.23 -6.16 4.63
CA HIS A 192 -38.34 -7.41 3.87
C HIS A 192 -39.11 -8.47 4.64
N GLU A 193 -39.93 -9.24 3.95
CA GLU A 193 -40.85 -10.20 4.55
C GLU A 193 -40.16 -11.36 5.28
N ASP A 194 -38.97 -11.77 4.82
CA ASP A 194 -38.15 -12.80 5.43
C ASP A 194 -37.36 -12.35 6.66
N PHE A 195 -37.43 -11.07 7.02
CA PHE A 195 -36.86 -10.55 8.27
C PHE A 195 -37.88 -10.28 9.37
N LYS A 196 -39.16 -10.77 9.16
CA LYS A 196 -40.26 -10.52 10.10
C LYS A 196 -41.05 -11.78 10.37
N ASN A 197 -41.39 -11.99 11.66
CA ASN A 197 -42.39 -12.93 12.08
C ASN A 197 -43.59 -12.14 12.65
N GLY A 198 -44.56 -11.90 11.81
CA GLY A 198 -45.65 -10.97 12.13
C GLY A 198 -45.13 -9.52 12.27
N THR A 199 -45.24 -8.97 13.48
CA THR A 199 -44.73 -7.64 13.83
C THR A 199 -43.31 -7.64 14.41
N GLU A 200 -42.78 -8.81 14.73
CA GLU A 200 -41.47 -8.96 15.34
C GLU A 200 -40.38 -9.01 14.25
N SER A 201 -39.39 -8.13 14.35
CA SER A 201 -38.22 -8.14 13.49
C SER A 201 -37.13 -9.06 14.03
N ILE A 202 -36.39 -9.70 13.13
CA ILE A 202 -35.16 -10.39 13.51
C ILE A 202 -34.03 -9.40 13.87
N VAL A 203 -34.12 -8.15 13.39
CA VAL A 203 -33.09 -7.12 13.67
C VAL A 203 -33.27 -6.61 15.09
N LEU A 204 -32.28 -6.87 15.92
CA LEU A 204 -32.21 -6.40 17.31
C LEU A 204 -32.00 -4.89 17.37
N TYR A 205 -31.04 -4.41 16.62
CA TYR A 205 -30.83 -2.97 16.37
C TYR A 205 -30.00 -2.76 15.10
N ALA A 206 -30.05 -1.55 14.57
CA ALA A 206 -29.21 -1.12 13.47
C ALA A 206 -28.61 0.26 13.74
N LYS A 207 -27.37 0.46 13.28
CA LYS A 207 -26.64 1.74 13.30
C LYS A 207 -26.07 2.05 11.91
N SER A 208 -25.85 3.32 11.63
CA SER A 208 -25.29 3.80 10.37
C SER A 208 -24.17 4.81 10.61
N ALA A 209 -23.10 4.69 9.86
CA ALA A 209 -22.07 5.72 9.71
C ALA A 209 -22.50 6.82 8.72
N GLN A 210 -23.66 6.67 8.03
CA GLN A 210 -24.23 7.67 7.13
C GLN A 210 -25.09 8.68 7.90
N THR A 211 -25.11 9.92 7.42
CA THR A 211 -25.92 11.00 8.02
C THR A 211 -27.36 11.04 7.50
N SER A 212 -27.70 10.30 6.44
CA SER A 212 -29.06 10.23 5.88
C SER A 212 -29.28 8.93 5.10
N SER A 213 -30.53 8.48 5.00
CA SER A 213 -30.96 7.31 4.22
C SER A 213 -30.96 7.55 2.69
N VAL A 214 -30.72 8.76 2.25
CA VAL A 214 -30.73 9.12 0.82
C VAL A 214 -29.30 9.46 0.42
N GLY A 215 -28.69 8.56 -0.33
CA GLY A 215 -27.50 8.67 -1.16
C GLY A 215 -26.67 9.93 -1.08
N GLY A 216 -26.14 10.26 0.07
CA GLY A 216 -25.10 11.25 0.23
C GLY A 216 -23.77 10.52 0.21
N SER A 217 -22.93 10.84 -0.74
CA SER A 217 -21.57 10.35 -0.85
C SER A 217 -20.84 10.49 0.48
N TYR A 218 -20.25 9.42 0.92
CA TYR A 218 -19.19 9.37 1.90
C TYR A 218 -19.56 8.94 3.33
N ILE A 219 -19.34 7.67 3.56
CA ILE A 219 -19.22 7.10 4.90
C ILE A 219 -17.79 7.38 5.35
N GLY A 220 -17.61 8.16 6.40
CA GLY A 220 -16.28 8.49 6.91
C GLY A 220 -16.18 9.91 7.49
N SER A 221 -17.34 10.50 7.85
CA SER A 221 -17.36 11.83 8.47
C SER A 221 -16.83 11.86 9.91
N GLY A 222 -16.32 10.72 10.44
CA GLY A 222 -15.86 10.61 11.84
C GLY A 222 -16.94 10.79 12.90
N LYS A 223 -18.19 11.01 12.49
CA LYS A 223 -19.30 11.17 13.43
C LYS A 223 -19.65 9.84 14.09
N PRO A 224 -20.20 9.87 15.32
CA PRO A 224 -20.71 8.67 15.96
C PRO A 224 -21.75 7.98 15.09
N PHE A 225 -21.80 6.65 15.16
CA PHE A 225 -22.85 5.89 14.48
C PHE A 225 -24.23 6.35 14.95
N THR A 226 -25.12 6.64 13.99
CA THR A 226 -26.49 7.02 14.27
C THR A 226 -27.39 5.79 14.31
N GLU A 227 -28.39 5.80 15.19
CA GLU A 227 -29.39 4.74 15.26
C GLU A 227 -30.27 4.76 14.02
N VAL A 228 -30.53 3.58 13.47
CA VAL A 228 -31.45 3.37 12.36
C VAL A 228 -32.80 2.93 12.93
N PRO A 229 -33.92 3.60 12.57
CA PRO A 229 -35.22 3.20 13.07
C PRO A 229 -35.60 1.77 12.63
N ILE A 230 -36.01 0.94 13.59
CA ILE A 230 -36.47 -0.43 13.33
C ILE A 230 -37.64 -0.42 12.34
N GLY A 231 -37.61 -1.36 11.38
CA GLY A 231 -38.62 -1.48 10.33
C GLY A 231 -38.45 -0.50 9.18
N SER A 232 -37.31 0.19 9.10
CA SER A 232 -36.93 1.03 7.94
C SER A 232 -36.15 0.26 6.89
N ASN A 233 -35.93 0.89 5.75
CA ASN A 233 -34.98 0.43 4.74
C ASN A 233 -33.84 1.46 4.67
N TRP A 234 -32.63 1.05 5.07
CA TRP A 234 -31.41 1.87 5.05
C TRP A 234 -30.33 1.29 4.14
N ASP A 235 -30.65 0.20 3.46
CA ASP A 235 -29.75 -0.35 2.44
C ASP A 235 -30.03 0.31 1.11
N THR A 236 -29.11 1.12 0.63
CA THR A 236 -29.21 1.84 -0.63
C THR A 236 -28.51 1.15 -1.79
N ASP A 237 -27.76 0.07 -1.50
CA ASP A 237 -27.02 -0.74 -2.46
C ASP A 237 -27.70 -2.09 -2.70
N GLY A 238 -28.01 -2.81 -1.63
CA GLY A 238 -28.64 -4.12 -1.63
C GLY A 238 -27.72 -5.25 -1.18
N HIS A 239 -26.43 -5.04 -1.12
CA HIS A 239 -25.46 -6.07 -0.76
C HIS A 239 -25.65 -6.57 0.68
N GLY A 240 -25.83 -5.67 1.65
CA GLY A 240 -26.04 -6.03 3.05
C GLY A 240 -27.37 -6.74 3.31
N THR A 241 -28.44 -6.35 2.60
CA THR A 241 -29.74 -7.05 2.65
C THR A 241 -29.59 -8.47 2.13
N HIS A 242 -28.87 -8.65 1.03
CA HIS A 242 -28.60 -9.97 0.44
C HIS A 242 -27.80 -10.86 1.39
N CYS A 243 -26.70 -10.36 1.94
CA CYS A 243 -25.89 -11.08 2.93
C CYS A 243 -26.70 -11.45 4.19
N SER A 244 -27.54 -10.53 4.67
CA SER A 244 -28.43 -10.78 5.82
C SER A 244 -29.42 -11.90 5.54
N GLY A 245 -29.98 -11.97 4.32
CA GLY A 245 -30.88 -13.04 3.91
C GLY A 245 -30.23 -14.41 3.90
N ILE A 246 -29.05 -14.55 3.29
CA ILE A 246 -28.27 -15.81 3.31
C ILE A 246 -28.04 -16.26 4.76
N MET A 247 -27.66 -15.31 5.62
CA MET A 247 -27.32 -15.61 7.00
C MET A 247 -28.53 -16.04 7.83
N CYS A 248 -29.63 -15.28 7.81
CA CYS A 248 -30.67 -15.37 8.81
C CYS A 248 -32.09 -15.01 8.35
N ALA A 249 -32.41 -15.13 7.02
CA ALA A 249 -33.80 -15.14 6.61
C ALA A 249 -34.57 -16.23 7.36
N LEU A 250 -35.81 -15.92 7.76
CA LEU A 250 -36.63 -16.83 8.58
C LEU A 250 -37.07 -18.04 7.77
N GLY A 251 -36.57 -19.19 8.10
CA GLY A 251 -36.99 -20.44 7.49
C GLY A 251 -38.34 -20.94 8.01
N ASP A 252 -39.05 -21.70 7.19
CA ASP A 252 -40.42 -22.23 7.40
C ASP A 252 -41.45 -21.14 7.70
N ASN A 253 -41.37 -20.03 7.03
CA ASN A 253 -42.30 -18.92 7.15
C ASN A 253 -43.31 -18.85 5.95
N ASN A 254 -43.23 -19.81 5.02
CA ASN A 254 -43.99 -19.86 3.74
C ASN A 254 -43.69 -18.69 2.81
N LYS A 255 -42.49 -18.11 2.89
CA LYS A 255 -42.03 -16.99 2.09
C LYS A 255 -40.63 -17.25 1.59
N GLY A 256 -40.32 -16.67 0.48
CA GLY A 256 -39.01 -16.58 -0.16
C GLY A 256 -38.00 -17.67 0.14
N ILE A 257 -37.08 -17.38 1.05
CA ILE A 257 -35.90 -18.22 1.33
C ILE A 257 -35.72 -18.56 2.81
N ALA A 258 -34.95 -19.62 3.08
CA ALA A 258 -34.42 -19.92 4.41
C ALA A 258 -32.96 -19.51 4.49
N GLY A 259 -32.63 -18.66 5.46
CA GLY A 259 -31.23 -18.40 5.83
C GLY A 259 -30.58 -19.58 6.53
N VAL A 260 -29.24 -19.69 6.51
CA VAL A 260 -28.52 -20.84 7.08
C VAL A 260 -28.71 -20.96 8.59
N ALA A 261 -28.87 -19.85 9.30
CA ALA A 261 -29.23 -19.84 10.73
C ALA A 261 -30.66 -20.35 11.00
N TRP A 262 -31.47 -20.45 10.00
CA TRP A 262 -32.85 -20.91 9.89
C TRP A 262 -33.83 -20.17 10.82
N LYS A 263 -33.67 -20.30 12.13
CA LYS A 263 -34.54 -19.68 13.14
C LYS A 263 -33.71 -19.16 14.30
N LYS A 264 -34.29 -18.37 15.19
CA LYS A 264 -33.70 -17.97 16.46
C LYS A 264 -32.51 -16.97 16.41
N THR A 265 -32.19 -16.41 15.26
CA THR A 265 -31.10 -15.39 15.18
C THR A 265 -31.67 -13.97 15.30
N LYS A 266 -31.09 -13.18 16.18
CA LYS A 266 -31.26 -11.73 16.28
C LYS A 266 -30.04 -11.04 15.69
N LEU A 267 -30.28 -10.13 14.76
CA LEU A 267 -29.26 -9.48 13.95
C LEU A 267 -28.93 -8.09 14.47
N ILE A 268 -27.65 -7.79 14.64
CA ILE A 268 -27.12 -6.45 14.82
C ILE A 268 -26.54 -5.99 13.50
N SER A 269 -27.07 -4.91 12.93
CA SER A 269 -26.65 -4.41 11.62
C SER A 269 -25.97 -3.06 11.70
N TYR A 270 -24.76 -2.96 11.10
CA TYR A 270 -24.06 -1.70 10.90
C TYR A 270 -23.95 -1.39 9.42
N GLN A 271 -24.45 -0.23 9.03
CA GLN A 271 -24.23 0.34 7.72
C GLN A 271 -22.92 1.13 7.75
N SER A 272 -21.84 0.53 7.29
CA SER A 272 -20.50 1.12 7.20
C SER A 272 -20.05 1.32 5.75
N LEU A 273 -20.77 0.72 4.80
CA LEU A 273 -20.59 0.89 3.38
C LEU A 273 -21.79 1.67 2.81
N GLY A 274 -21.52 2.57 1.86
CA GLY A 274 -22.55 3.45 1.28
C GLY A 274 -23.11 2.96 -0.05
N PHE A 275 -23.77 3.87 -0.73
CA PHE A 275 -24.19 3.68 -2.11
C PHE A 275 -22.95 3.37 -2.99
N ASN A 276 -23.04 2.41 -3.86
CA ASN A 276 -21.95 1.78 -4.61
C ASN A 276 -21.00 0.90 -3.75
N GLY A 277 -21.44 0.44 -2.59
CA GLY A 277 -20.71 -0.51 -1.76
C GLY A 277 -19.45 0.05 -1.04
N GLY A 278 -19.08 1.32 -1.26
CA GLY A 278 -17.84 1.86 -0.71
C GLY A 278 -17.97 2.40 0.72
N GLY A 279 -16.94 2.17 1.55
CA GLY A 279 -16.77 2.72 2.88
C GLY A 279 -15.30 3.03 3.17
N THR A 280 -14.99 3.34 4.43
CA THR A 280 -13.62 3.63 4.88
C THR A 280 -13.20 2.69 6.01
N ALA A 281 -11.90 2.55 6.24
CA ALA A 281 -11.38 1.75 7.34
C ALA A 281 -11.93 2.26 8.69
N TRP A 282 -11.99 3.57 8.89
CA TRP A 282 -12.58 4.14 10.10
C TRP A 282 -14.03 3.70 10.31
N ALA A 283 -14.89 3.77 9.29
CA ALA A 283 -16.29 3.38 9.39
C ALA A 283 -16.48 1.88 9.67
N VAL A 284 -15.70 1.03 9.00
CA VAL A 284 -15.82 -0.43 9.09
C VAL A 284 -15.28 -0.95 10.42
N TYR A 285 -14.05 -0.60 10.77
CA TYR A 285 -13.45 -1.09 12.00
C TYR A 285 -13.98 -0.36 13.24
N GLY A 286 -14.37 0.90 13.10
CA GLY A 286 -15.13 1.61 14.11
C GLY A 286 -16.46 0.91 14.45
N ALA A 287 -17.18 0.42 13.42
CA ALA A 287 -18.40 -0.37 13.60
C ALA A 287 -18.13 -1.68 14.35
N LEU A 288 -17.04 -2.39 14.02
CA LEU A 288 -16.67 -3.62 14.72
C LEU A 288 -16.34 -3.34 16.20
N ALA A 289 -15.62 -2.24 16.48
CA ALA A 289 -15.31 -1.85 17.84
C ALA A 289 -16.54 -1.44 18.64
N ASP A 290 -17.44 -0.63 18.06
CA ASP A 290 -18.70 -0.23 18.70
C ASP A 290 -19.63 -1.44 18.93
N LEU A 291 -19.71 -2.37 17.97
CA LEU A 291 -20.42 -3.64 18.11
C LEU A 291 -19.82 -4.46 19.26
N THR A 292 -18.51 -4.61 19.32
CA THR A 292 -17.81 -5.35 20.39
C THR A 292 -18.09 -4.76 21.76
N ASN A 293 -17.98 -3.44 21.92
CA ASN A 293 -18.31 -2.74 23.17
C ASN A 293 -19.79 -2.91 23.54
N THR A 294 -20.69 -2.88 22.56
CA THR A 294 -22.13 -3.10 22.80
C THR A 294 -22.42 -4.53 23.23
N VAL A 295 -21.77 -5.53 22.62
CA VAL A 295 -21.86 -6.94 23.02
C VAL A 295 -21.44 -7.14 24.48
N GLU A 296 -20.34 -6.52 24.90
CA GLU A 296 -19.88 -6.57 26.29
C GLU A 296 -20.92 -6.00 27.29
N ILE A 297 -21.55 -4.90 26.93
CA ILE A 297 -22.62 -4.32 27.72
C ILE A 297 -23.84 -5.25 27.77
N LEU A 298 -24.23 -5.82 26.64
CA LEU A 298 -25.41 -6.69 26.54
C LEU A 298 -25.20 -8.07 27.20
N ARG A 299 -23.97 -8.50 27.44
CA ARG A 299 -23.67 -9.71 28.25
C ARG A 299 -23.89 -9.50 29.73
N LYS A 300 -23.78 -8.25 30.23
CA LYS A 300 -24.12 -7.93 31.60
C LYS A 300 -25.60 -8.19 31.85
N ALA A 301 -25.94 -8.79 32.97
CA ALA A 301 -27.33 -8.89 33.38
C ALA A 301 -28.02 -7.50 33.38
N PRO A 302 -29.26 -7.36 32.92
CA PRO A 302 -29.91 -6.06 32.75
C PRO A 302 -29.84 -5.15 34.01
N GLY A 303 -29.97 -5.75 35.21
CA GLY A 303 -29.87 -5.04 36.50
C GLY A 303 -28.42 -4.62 36.87
N ALA A 304 -27.41 -5.19 36.26
CA ALA A 304 -26.01 -4.86 36.48
C ALA A 304 -25.47 -3.78 35.52
N ARG A 305 -26.24 -3.34 34.54
CA ARG A 305 -25.86 -2.28 33.61
C ARG A 305 -25.94 -0.92 34.29
N THR A 306 -24.82 -0.22 34.33
CA THR A 306 -24.76 1.14 34.88
C THR A 306 -25.50 2.15 33.96
N PRO A 307 -25.82 3.36 34.45
CA PRO A 307 -26.33 4.42 33.56
C PRO A 307 -25.42 4.73 32.38
N ALA A 308 -24.09 4.68 32.58
CA ALA A 308 -23.10 4.86 31.51
C ALA A 308 -23.11 3.72 30.49
N ASP A 309 -23.29 2.47 30.92
CA ASP A 309 -23.52 1.33 30.04
C ASP A 309 -24.76 1.55 29.16
N LYS A 310 -25.88 1.90 29.84
CA LYS A 310 -27.15 2.12 29.11
C LYS A 310 -27.07 3.26 28.09
N ALA A 311 -26.37 4.35 28.40
CA ALA A 311 -26.21 5.48 27.51
C ALA A 311 -25.46 5.12 26.19
N LYS A 312 -24.67 4.04 26.21
CA LYS A 312 -23.98 3.54 25.01
C LYS A 312 -24.83 2.60 24.15
N LEU A 313 -25.95 2.09 24.70
CA LEU A 313 -26.84 1.21 23.97
C LEU A 313 -27.81 2.03 23.09
N PRO A 314 -28.26 1.48 21.94
CA PRO A 314 -29.38 2.06 21.17
C PRO A 314 -30.60 2.30 22.03
N SER A 315 -31.30 3.41 21.78
CA SER A 315 -32.39 3.93 22.64
C SER A 315 -33.49 2.90 22.88
N TYR A 316 -33.83 2.09 21.88
CA TYR A 316 -34.91 1.09 21.95
C TYR A 316 -34.51 -0.21 22.67
N ILE A 317 -33.21 -0.44 23.00
CA ILE A 317 -32.79 -1.60 23.79
C ILE A 317 -32.23 -1.22 25.16
N GLN A 318 -32.03 0.05 25.48
CA GLN A 318 -31.45 0.55 26.72
C GLN A 318 -32.18 0.03 27.96
N ASN A 319 -33.51 -0.03 27.91
CA ASN A 319 -34.38 -0.38 29.03
C ASN A 319 -35.04 -1.76 28.87
N THR A 320 -34.56 -2.58 27.92
CA THR A 320 -35.05 -3.95 27.76
C THR A 320 -34.30 -4.91 28.69
N ASN A 321 -34.95 -6.07 28.94
CA ASN A 321 -34.30 -7.17 29.64
C ASN A 321 -33.45 -8.06 28.74
N PHE A 322 -33.17 -7.61 27.49
CA PHE A 322 -32.40 -8.39 26.53
C PHE A 322 -30.96 -8.61 27.04
N GLN A 323 -30.51 -9.86 26.99
CA GLN A 323 -29.17 -10.26 27.40
C GLN A 323 -28.58 -11.25 26.40
N ILE A 324 -27.33 -11.03 25.98
CA ILE A 324 -26.56 -11.99 25.18
C ILE A 324 -26.02 -13.07 26.13
N THR A 325 -26.43 -14.31 25.93
CA THR A 325 -26.05 -15.45 26.78
C THR A 325 -25.06 -16.41 26.11
N GLN A 326 -24.88 -16.33 24.79
CA GLN A 326 -23.79 -17.05 24.12
C GLN A 326 -22.43 -16.36 24.33
N LYS A 327 -21.38 -17.17 24.38
CA LYS A 327 -20.02 -16.67 24.51
C LYS A 327 -19.54 -16.03 23.22
N THR A 328 -19.57 -16.72 22.08
CA THR A 328 -19.13 -16.16 20.80
C THR A 328 -20.26 -15.46 20.06
N VAL A 329 -20.00 -14.22 19.59
CA VAL A 329 -20.86 -13.48 18.68
C VAL A 329 -20.18 -13.43 17.29
N PRO A 330 -20.72 -14.12 16.28
CA PRO A 330 -20.17 -14.04 14.92
C PRO A 330 -20.58 -12.73 14.25
N VAL A 331 -19.67 -12.15 13.47
CA VAL A 331 -19.92 -10.91 12.71
C VAL A 331 -19.54 -11.12 11.25
N ASN A 332 -20.53 -10.99 10.37
CA ASN A 332 -20.32 -11.04 8.94
C ASN A 332 -19.65 -9.75 8.44
N MET A 333 -18.56 -9.91 7.71
CA MET A 333 -17.83 -8.84 7.05
C MET A 333 -17.55 -9.24 5.60
N SER A 334 -18.56 -9.10 4.74
CA SER A 334 -18.47 -9.37 3.30
C SER A 334 -17.82 -8.21 2.56
N LEU A 335 -16.60 -7.87 2.95
CA LEU A 335 -15.87 -6.68 2.53
C LEU A 335 -14.36 -6.92 2.58
N GLY A 336 -13.60 -6.03 1.93
CA GLY A 336 -12.16 -6.11 1.94
C GLY A 336 -11.47 -4.88 1.36
N SER A 337 -10.16 -4.90 1.48
CA SER A 337 -9.22 -3.93 0.92
C SER A 337 -7.91 -4.64 0.58
N SER A 338 -7.13 -4.04 -0.29
CA SER A 338 -5.74 -4.44 -0.52
C SER A 338 -4.78 -3.95 0.59
N ILE A 339 -5.26 -3.06 1.46
CA ILE A 339 -4.47 -2.40 2.50
C ILE A 339 -4.79 -3.04 3.84
N GLY A 340 -3.74 -3.49 4.55
CA GLY A 340 -3.80 -3.86 5.96
C GLY A 340 -3.18 -2.73 6.79
N SER A 341 -3.83 -2.34 7.91
CA SER A 341 -3.32 -1.31 8.81
C SER A 341 -3.20 -1.81 10.25
N GLU A 342 -2.40 -1.14 11.06
CA GLU A 342 -2.31 -1.41 12.50
C GLU A 342 -3.68 -1.23 13.16
N PHE A 343 -4.40 -0.16 12.82
CA PHE A 343 -5.75 0.09 13.31
C PHE A 343 -6.70 -1.08 13.07
N ALA A 344 -6.77 -1.57 11.82
CA ALA A 344 -7.61 -2.71 11.46
C ALA A 344 -7.24 -3.96 12.26
N PHE A 345 -5.95 -4.25 12.36
CA PHE A 345 -5.44 -5.42 13.08
C PHE A 345 -5.75 -5.36 14.58
N GLU A 346 -5.56 -4.21 15.23
CA GLU A 346 -5.84 -4.06 16.65
C GLU A 346 -7.33 -4.15 16.97
N VAL A 347 -8.19 -3.57 16.13
CA VAL A 347 -9.66 -3.69 16.30
C VAL A 347 -10.13 -5.14 16.14
N LEU A 348 -9.62 -5.87 15.15
CA LEU A 348 -9.94 -7.29 14.98
C LEU A 348 -9.45 -8.15 16.13
N THR A 349 -8.23 -7.91 16.61
CA THR A 349 -7.68 -8.58 17.79
C THR A 349 -8.52 -8.28 19.03
N HIS A 350 -8.91 -7.02 19.24
CA HIS A 350 -9.81 -6.62 20.31
C HIS A 350 -11.15 -7.37 20.25
N ALA A 351 -11.76 -7.46 19.06
CA ALA A 351 -13.00 -8.21 18.87
C ALA A 351 -12.84 -9.69 19.27
N LEU A 352 -11.78 -10.35 18.80
CA LEU A 352 -11.49 -11.74 19.14
C LEU A 352 -11.25 -11.96 20.63
N MET A 353 -10.56 -11.06 21.31
CA MET A 353 -10.32 -11.11 22.76
C MET A 353 -11.60 -10.91 23.57
N HIS A 354 -12.59 -10.25 23.00
CA HIS A 354 -13.93 -10.06 23.58
C HIS A 354 -14.97 -11.03 23.03
N ASP A 355 -14.53 -12.21 22.57
CA ASP A 355 -15.39 -13.29 22.06
C ASP A 355 -16.34 -12.86 20.91
N VAL A 356 -15.91 -11.91 20.11
CA VAL A 356 -16.55 -11.53 18.84
C VAL A 356 -15.73 -12.14 17.70
N LEU A 357 -16.35 -12.94 16.82
CA LEU A 357 -15.67 -13.65 15.74
C LEU A 357 -15.96 -13.00 14.38
N PRO A 358 -15.01 -12.25 13.79
CA PRO A 358 -15.13 -11.77 12.43
C PRO A 358 -15.07 -12.93 11.43
N VAL A 359 -16.08 -13.01 10.56
CA VAL A 359 -16.18 -13.94 9.42
C VAL A 359 -16.08 -13.12 8.16
N ILE A 360 -15.06 -13.37 7.34
CA ILE A 360 -14.56 -12.39 6.36
C ILE A 360 -14.42 -12.99 4.97
N ALA A 361 -14.84 -12.25 3.95
CA ALA A 361 -14.73 -12.64 2.55
C ALA A 361 -13.28 -12.61 2.04
N MET A 362 -12.87 -13.63 1.27
CA MET A 362 -11.53 -13.77 0.70
C MET A 362 -11.22 -12.80 -0.45
N GLY A 363 -12.24 -12.18 -1.08
CA GLY A 363 -12.12 -11.34 -2.27
C GLY A 363 -12.40 -12.08 -3.58
N ASN A 364 -12.69 -11.33 -4.66
CA ASN A 364 -13.23 -11.84 -5.92
C ASN A 364 -12.33 -11.64 -7.15
N GLU A 365 -11.05 -11.37 -6.96
CA GLU A 365 -10.09 -11.07 -8.04
C GLU A 365 -9.48 -12.33 -8.66
N GLY A 366 -9.78 -13.53 -8.11
CA GLY A 366 -9.22 -14.81 -8.55
C GLY A 366 -7.72 -14.96 -8.30
N ARG A 367 -7.16 -14.23 -7.35
CA ARG A 367 -5.72 -14.07 -7.11
C ARG A 367 -5.24 -14.79 -5.85
N TYR A 368 -3.91 -14.87 -5.72
CA TYR A 368 -3.21 -15.34 -4.53
C TYR A 368 -2.64 -14.17 -3.68
N THR A 369 -3.14 -12.96 -3.88
CA THR A 369 -2.70 -11.77 -3.15
C THR A 369 -3.49 -11.65 -1.85
N ALA A 370 -2.81 -11.30 -0.76
CA ALA A 370 -3.47 -11.07 0.53
C ALA A 370 -4.51 -9.95 0.41
N ALA A 371 -5.74 -10.25 0.81
CA ALA A 371 -6.81 -9.28 0.99
C ALA A 371 -7.08 -9.10 2.48
N TYR A 372 -7.20 -7.87 2.91
CA TYR A 372 -7.48 -7.53 4.30
C TYR A 372 -8.95 -7.10 4.47
N PRO A 373 -9.57 -7.49 5.58
CA PRO A 373 -9.00 -8.11 6.79
C PRO A 373 -8.92 -9.64 6.77
N ALA A 374 -9.27 -10.35 5.70
CA ALA A 374 -9.27 -11.81 5.63
C ALA A 374 -7.89 -12.45 5.96
N ALA A 375 -6.79 -11.77 5.61
CA ALA A 375 -5.44 -12.27 5.84
C ALA A 375 -4.90 -12.03 7.26
N PHE A 376 -5.66 -11.36 8.14
CA PHE A 376 -5.25 -11.21 9.53
C PHE A 376 -5.44 -12.51 10.32
N PRO A 377 -4.53 -12.81 11.30
CA PRO A 377 -4.64 -14.01 12.10
C PRO A 377 -5.89 -14.01 13.00
N GLY A 378 -6.46 -15.19 13.22
CA GLY A 378 -7.59 -15.41 14.13
C GLY A 378 -8.98 -15.25 13.51
N VAL A 379 -9.14 -14.51 12.45
CA VAL A 379 -10.42 -14.36 11.74
C VAL A 379 -10.81 -15.65 11.01
N LEU A 380 -12.08 -15.77 10.63
CA LEU A 380 -12.56 -16.88 9.81
C LEU A 380 -12.71 -16.41 8.37
N ALA A 381 -11.69 -16.67 7.55
CA ALA A 381 -11.65 -16.25 6.14
C ALA A 381 -12.35 -17.28 5.24
N VAL A 382 -13.29 -16.81 4.39
CA VAL A 382 -14.19 -17.67 3.62
C VAL A 382 -14.01 -17.46 2.11
N GLY A 383 -13.66 -18.56 1.41
CA GLY A 383 -13.64 -18.64 -0.05
C GLY A 383 -14.98 -19.10 -0.64
N ALA A 384 -15.15 -18.95 -1.95
CA ALA A 384 -16.38 -19.33 -2.64
C ALA A 384 -16.23 -20.60 -3.48
N THR A 385 -17.27 -21.49 -3.39
CA THR A 385 -17.46 -22.63 -4.28
C THR A 385 -18.71 -22.45 -5.14
N ASN A 386 -18.80 -23.22 -6.22
CA ASN A 386 -19.96 -23.30 -7.08
C ASN A 386 -20.77 -24.59 -6.84
N ALA A 387 -21.89 -24.75 -7.56
CA ALA A 387 -22.78 -25.90 -7.44
C ALA A 387 -22.14 -27.27 -7.77
N LYS A 388 -20.89 -27.30 -8.27
CA LYS A 388 -20.13 -28.52 -8.58
C LYS A 388 -19.01 -28.79 -7.55
N ASP A 389 -19.05 -28.15 -6.40
CA ASP A 389 -17.97 -28.20 -5.37
C ASP A 389 -16.58 -27.80 -5.90
N LYS A 390 -16.53 -26.94 -6.92
CA LYS A 390 -15.29 -26.38 -7.43
C LYS A 390 -15.12 -24.97 -6.89
N LYS A 391 -13.87 -24.56 -6.69
CA LYS A 391 -13.59 -23.15 -6.37
C LYS A 391 -14.18 -22.23 -7.44
N ALA A 392 -15.00 -21.29 -7.06
CA ALA A 392 -15.49 -20.26 -7.98
C ALA A 392 -14.32 -19.52 -8.63
N ARG A 393 -14.42 -19.23 -9.96
CA ARG A 393 -13.30 -18.64 -10.71
C ARG A 393 -12.78 -17.35 -10.08
N PHE A 394 -13.69 -16.54 -9.59
CA PHE A 394 -13.39 -15.25 -8.97
C PHE A 394 -12.78 -15.38 -7.58
N SER A 395 -13.07 -16.42 -6.81
CA SER A 395 -12.62 -16.54 -5.42
C SER A 395 -11.10 -16.45 -5.32
N ASN A 396 -10.61 -15.56 -4.46
CA ASN A 396 -9.20 -15.52 -4.11
C ASN A 396 -8.75 -16.82 -3.43
N SER A 397 -7.46 -17.05 -3.40
CA SER A 397 -6.79 -18.20 -2.80
C SER A 397 -5.62 -17.73 -1.96
N GLY A 398 -5.22 -18.50 -0.95
CA GLY A 398 -4.06 -18.17 -0.13
C GLY A 398 -4.00 -18.98 1.16
N ALA A 399 -2.86 -18.97 1.83
CA ALA A 399 -2.63 -19.72 3.07
C ALA A 399 -3.51 -19.26 4.25
N TRP A 400 -4.11 -18.09 4.18
CA TRP A 400 -4.99 -17.53 5.23
C TRP A 400 -6.45 -17.96 5.13
N ILE A 401 -6.86 -18.65 4.04
CA ILE A 401 -8.23 -19.16 3.93
C ILE A 401 -8.54 -20.21 5.00
N SER A 402 -9.67 -20.07 5.70
CA SER A 402 -10.11 -21.02 6.70
C SER A 402 -10.92 -22.17 6.10
N VAL A 403 -11.98 -21.81 5.38
CA VAL A 403 -12.91 -22.72 4.72
C VAL A 403 -13.47 -22.11 3.45
N ALA A 404 -14.17 -22.89 2.65
CA ALA A 404 -14.98 -22.41 1.54
C ALA A 404 -16.46 -22.72 1.76
N ALA A 405 -17.34 -21.94 1.15
CA ALA A 405 -18.78 -22.15 1.15
C ALA A 405 -19.39 -21.79 -0.22
N PRO A 406 -20.63 -22.19 -0.52
CA PRO A 406 -21.32 -21.78 -1.74
C PRO A 406 -21.39 -20.27 -1.90
N GLY A 407 -20.94 -19.76 -3.05
CA GLY A 407 -20.87 -18.33 -3.33
C GLY A 407 -21.13 -17.94 -4.78
N GLU A 408 -21.49 -18.88 -5.66
CA GLU A 408 -21.82 -18.61 -7.06
C GLU A 408 -23.30 -18.82 -7.30
N SER A 409 -23.99 -17.82 -7.86
CA SER A 409 -25.44 -17.83 -8.15
C SER A 409 -26.29 -18.09 -6.90
N ILE A 410 -26.05 -17.35 -5.84
CA ILE A 410 -26.78 -17.49 -4.57
C ILE A 410 -27.96 -16.53 -4.55
N ILE A 411 -29.18 -17.09 -4.36
CA ILE A 411 -30.41 -16.30 -4.25
C ILE A 411 -30.59 -15.86 -2.81
N SER A 412 -30.96 -14.59 -2.62
CA SER A 412 -31.26 -14.02 -1.32
C SER A 412 -32.15 -12.76 -1.41
N CYS A 413 -32.46 -12.21 -0.25
CA CYS A 413 -33.32 -11.03 -0.10
C CYS A 413 -32.78 -9.83 -0.87
N GLY A 414 -33.62 -9.16 -1.62
CA GLY A 414 -33.34 -7.88 -2.29
C GLY A 414 -33.72 -6.69 -1.42
N HIS A 415 -33.17 -5.53 -1.74
CA HIS A 415 -33.44 -4.30 -0.97
C HIS A 415 -34.53 -3.41 -1.57
N LYS A 416 -34.88 -3.63 -2.84
CA LYS A 416 -35.80 -2.73 -3.58
C LYS A 416 -37.19 -2.70 -2.95
N ASP A 417 -37.74 -3.88 -2.66
CA ASP A 417 -39.07 -4.05 -2.13
C ASP A 417 -39.08 -5.00 -0.92
N SER A 418 -40.24 -5.16 -0.28
CA SER A 418 -40.40 -6.05 0.87
C SER A 418 -40.41 -7.54 0.53
N ASN A 419 -40.46 -7.89 -0.73
CA ASN A 419 -40.55 -9.24 -1.27
C ASN A 419 -39.68 -9.45 -2.52
N SER A 420 -38.65 -8.64 -2.70
CA SER A 420 -37.70 -8.77 -3.82
C SER A 420 -36.59 -9.75 -3.46
N TYR A 421 -36.18 -10.57 -4.45
CA TYR A 421 -35.10 -11.52 -4.34
C TYR A 421 -34.13 -11.37 -5.51
N VAL A 422 -32.86 -11.58 -5.25
CA VAL A 422 -31.77 -11.37 -6.22
C VAL A 422 -30.77 -12.52 -6.12
N SER A 423 -30.27 -12.97 -7.27
CA SER A 423 -29.15 -13.91 -7.33
C SER A 423 -27.83 -13.15 -7.50
N LEU A 424 -26.88 -13.35 -6.60
CA LEU A 424 -25.55 -12.73 -6.65
C LEU A 424 -24.45 -13.79 -6.56
N SER A 425 -23.25 -13.46 -7.08
CA SER A 425 -22.08 -14.31 -7.04
C SER A 425 -20.90 -13.56 -6.44
N GLY A 426 -20.27 -14.14 -5.42
CA GLY A 426 -19.12 -13.56 -4.72
C GLY A 426 -18.71 -14.35 -3.48
N THR A 427 -17.48 -14.14 -3.00
CA THR A 427 -17.08 -14.58 -1.64
C THR A 427 -17.93 -13.89 -0.57
N SER A 428 -18.53 -12.74 -0.93
CA SER A 428 -19.52 -12.03 -0.13
C SER A 428 -20.76 -12.86 0.17
N MET A 429 -21.13 -13.83 -0.68
CA MET A 429 -22.28 -14.73 -0.48
C MET A 429 -21.89 -15.96 0.30
N ALA A 430 -20.64 -16.43 0.16
CA ALA A 430 -20.10 -17.53 0.92
C ALA A 430 -19.89 -17.19 2.42
N THR A 431 -19.52 -15.94 2.71
CA THR A 431 -19.21 -15.46 4.07
C THR A 431 -20.44 -15.49 5.00
N PRO A 432 -21.61 -14.94 4.62
CA PRO A 432 -22.83 -15.00 5.43
C PRO A 432 -23.37 -16.43 5.57
N PHE A 433 -23.09 -17.32 4.61
CA PHE A 433 -23.39 -18.73 4.76
C PHE A 433 -22.70 -19.32 5.99
N VAL A 434 -21.41 -19.05 6.15
CA VAL A 434 -20.60 -19.51 7.31
C VAL A 434 -21.05 -18.81 8.60
N THR A 435 -21.37 -17.52 8.55
CA THR A 435 -21.88 -16.77 9.72
C THR A 435 -23.23 -17.32 10.18
N GLY A 436 -24.09 -17.70 9.24
CA GLY A 436 -25.35 -18.36 9.51
C GLY A 436 -25.14 -19.76 10.11
N LEU A 437 -24.19 -20.55 9.59
CA LEU A 437 -23.81 -21.84 10.17
C LEU A 437 -23.37 -21.68 11.64
N ILE A 438 -22.51 -20.71 11.94
CA ILE A 438 -22.10 -20.45 13.34
C ILE A 438 -23.33 -20.14 14.21
N SER A 439 -24.24 -19.30 13.72
CA SER A 439 -25.46 -18.94 14.42
C SER A 439 -26.36 -20.15 14.65
N TYR A 440 -26.50 -21.03 13.66
CA TYR A 440 -27.21 -22.28 13.80
C TYR A 440 -26.60 -23.17 14.91
N LEU A 441 -25.27 -23.34 14.91
CA LEU A 441 -24.56 -24.12 15.93
C LEU A 441 -24.75 -23.54 17.33
N LEU A 442 -24.64 -22.21 17.49
CA LEU A 442 -24.79 -21.53 18.78
C LEU A 442 -26.23 -21.58 19.35
N SER A 443 -27.20 -22.01 18.56
CA SER A 443 -28.56 -22.28 19.07
C SER A 443 -28.63 -23.49 20.00
N PHE A 444 -27.65 -24.41 19.93
CA PHE A 444 -27.57 -25.60 20.78
C PHE A 444 -26.86 -25.32 22.10
N ASP A 445 -27.31 -25.92 23.17
CA ASP A 445 -26.74 -25.73 24.52
C ASP A 445 -25.24 -26.05 24.59
N ASN A 446 -24.84 -27.17 23.96
CA ASN A 446 -23.44 -27.62 23.93
C ASN A 446 -22.49 -26.65 23.25
N ALA A 447 -23.00 -25.76 22.37
CA ALA A 447 -22.18 -24.76 21.67
C ALA A 447 -22.16 -23.37 22.34
N ARG A 448 -23.06 -23.11 23.32
CA ARG A 448 -23.25 -21.77 23.90
C ARG A 448 -21.98 -21.15 24.48
N ASN A 449 -21.11 -21.98 25.05
CA ASN A 449 -19.89 -21.53 25.71
C ASN A 449 -18.60 -21.71 24.89
N LEU A 450 -18.73 -22.05 23.61
CA LEU A 450 -17.58 -22.19 22.72
C LEU A 450 -16.95 -20.82 22.43
N THR A 451 -15.64 -20.75 22.52
CA THR A 451 -14.85 -19.56 22.18
C THR A 451 -14.79 -19.38 20.65
N PRO A 452 -14.44 -18.17 20.15
CA PRO A 452 -14.19 -17.93 18.73
C PRO A 452 -13.25 -18.96 18.11
N TYR A 453 -12.19 -19.31 18.84
CA TYR A 453 -11.23 -20.31 18.38
C TYR A 453 -11.84 -21.71 18.28
N GLN A 454 -12.63 -22.13 19.28
CA GLN A 454 -13.31 -23.44 19.24
C GLN A 454 -14.32 -23.52 18.10
N ILE A 455 -15.10 -22.45 17.87
CA ILE A 455 -16.05 -22.37 16.74
C ILE A 455 -15.30 -22.47 15.39
N LYS A 456 -14.24 -21.67 15.22
CA LYS A 456 -13.42 -21.72 13.99
C LYS A 456 -12.88 -23.13 13.77
N THR A 457 -12.25 -23.73 14.76
CA THR A 457 -11.68 -25.07 14.67
C THR A 457 -12.75 -26.14 14.42
N LEU A 458 -13.92 -26.02 15.02
CA LEU A 458 -15.05 -26.92 14.81
C LEU A 458 -15.50 -26.91 13.34
N ILE A 459 -15.66 -25.75 12.76
CA ILE A 459 -16.05 -25.58 11.35
C ILE A 459 -14.97 -26.12 10.42
N GLU A 460 -13.69 -25.83 10.68
CA GLU A 460 -12.56 -26.34 9.91
C GLU A 460 -12.47 -27.88 9.94
N ASN A 461 -12.67 -28.47 11.11
CA ASN A 461 -12.61 -29.94 11.29
C ASN A 461 -13.81 -30.66 10.66
N SER A 462 -14.98 -30.00 10.60
CA SER A 462 -16.21 -30.59 10.05
C SER A 462 -16.33 -30.46 8.51
N ALA A 463 -15.44 -29.67 7.88
CA ALA A 463 -15.52 -29.34 6.47
C ALA A 463 -15.25 -30.56 5.58
N ASP A 464 -16.02 -30.71 4.50
CA ASP A 464 -15.84 -31.74 3.49
C ASP A 464 -14.59 -31.45 2.63
N LYS A 465 -13.82 -32.50 2.38
CA LYS A 465 -12.68 -32.44 1.47
C LYS A 465 -13.21 -32.60 0.05
N VAL A 466 -13.16 -31.52 -0.70
CA VAL A 466 -13.72 -31.42 -2.06
C VAL A 466 -12.59 -31.31 -3.11
N ASP A 467 -12.93 -31.50 -4.36
CA ASP A 467 -12.02 -31.34 -5.52
C ASP A 467 -10.70 -32.14 -5.41
N GLY A 468 -10.77 -33.32 -4.80
CA GLY A 468 -9.61 -34.20 -4.65
C GLY A 468 -8.61 -33.81 -3.57
N MET A 469 -8.93 -32.80 -2.73
CA MET A 469 -8.07 -32.43 -1.61
C MET A 469 -8.04 -33.52 -0.54
N THR A 470 -6.87 -33.76 0.05
CA THR A 470 -6.67 -34.73 1.15
C THR A 470 -6.38 -34.07 2.48
N SER A 471 -5.99 -32.79 2.45
CA SER A 471 -5.61 -31.98 3.59
C SER A 471 -6.00 -30.53 3.34
N PHE A 472 -5.35 -29.59 3.99
CA PHE A 472 -5.52 -28.14 3.73
C PHE A 472 -5.20 -27.79 2.26
N SER A 473 -5.98 -26.86 1.72
CA SER A 473 -5.79 -26.31 0.37
C SER A 473 -5.90 -24.79 0.37
N GLU A 474 -4.99 -24.09 -0.27
CA GLU A 474 -5.06 -22.64 -0.45
C GLU A 474 -6.29 -22.17 -1.24
N LYS A 475 -7.02 -23.10 -1.87
CA LYS A 475 -8.26 -22.81 -2.61
C LYS A 475 -9.51 -22.95 -1.76
N TYR A 476 -9.48 -23.84 -0.76
CA TYR A 476 -10.66 -24.26 0.01
C TYR A 476 -10.44 -24.18 1.53
N GLY A 477 -9.23 -23.83 1.99
CA GLY A 477 -8.88 -23.95 3.40
C GLY A 477 -8.92 -25.38 3.87
N SER A 478 -9.61 -25.60 4.97
CA SER A 478 -9.89 -26.94 5.50
C SER A 478 -10.91 -27.74 4.68
N GLY A 479 -11.61 -27.10 3.76
CA GLY A 479 -12.62 -27.72 2.90
C GLY A 479 -13.86 -26.85 2.71
N ARG A 480 -14.87 -27.39 2.02
CA ARG A 480 -16.20 -26.77 1.93
C ARG A 480 -16.98 -27.10 3.21
N VAL A 481 -17.61 -26.10 3.82
CA VAL A 481 -18.36 -26.26 5.07
C VAL A 481 -19.45 -27.32 4.96
N ASN A 482 -19.61 -28.13 6.01
CA ASN A 482 -20.66 -29.15 6.11
C ASN A 482 -21.48 -28.91 7.39
N VAL A 483 -22.73 -28.47 7.20
CA VAL A 483 -23.62 -28.09 8.29
C VAL A 483 -23.98 -29.30 9.16
N LEU A 484 -24.24 -30.48 8.53
CA LEU A 484 -24.59 -31.68 9.26
C LEU A 484 -23.44 -32.17 10.15
N ASN A 485 -22.22 -32.26 9.60
CA ASN A 485 -21.05 -32.70 10.36
C ASN A 485 -20.77 -31.80 11.53
N ALA A 486 -20.85 -30.46 11.34
CA ALA A 486 -20.63 -29.49 12.39
C ALA A 486 -21.71 -29.58 13.49
N ALA A 487 -22.97 -29.71 13.11
CA ALA A 487 -24.08 -29.87 14.04
C ALA A 487 -24.01 -31.20 14.81
N GLN A 488 -23.63 -32.29 14.13
CA GLN A 488 -23.46 -33.60 14.77
C GLN A 488 -22.33 -33.55 15.82
N ALA A 489 -21.20 -32.91 15.49
CA ALA A 489 -20.11 -32.72 16.43
C ALA A 489 -20.54 -31.95 17.71
N VAL A 490 -21.38 -30.92 17.55
CA VAL A 490 -21.95 -30.17 18.69
C VAL A 490 -22.89 -31.09 19.50
N LYS A 491 -23.79 -31.82 18.82
CA LYS A 491 -24.74 -32.72 19.46
C LYS A 491 -24.04 -33.82 20.26
N ASP A 492 -22.96 -34.38 19.72
CA ASP A 492 -22.16 -35.42 20.35
C ASP A 492 -21.16 -34.87 21.39
N ASN A 493 -21.16 -33.58 21.60
CA ASN A 493 -20.18 -32.85 22.46
C ASN A 493 -18.72 -33.12 22.04
N ALA A 494 -18.50 -33.44 20.78
CA ALA A 494 -17.19 -33.63 20.15
C ALA A 494 -16.60 -32.29 19.69
N VAL A 495 -16.55 -31.36 20.62
CA VAL A 495 -16.07 -29.98 20.37
C VAL A 495 -14.59 -29.84 20.72
N PRO A 496 -13.86 -28.93 20.08
CA PRO A 496 -12.45 -28.68 20.42
C PRO A 496 -12.26 -28.31 21.90
N PRO A 497 -11.12 -28.66 22.52
CA PRO A 497 -10.86 -28.39 23.95
C PRO A 497 -11.00 -26.93 24.33
N ALA A 498 -11.51 -26.65 25.54
CA ALA A 498 -11.83 -25.31 26.04
C ALA A 498 -10.63 -24.49 26.55
N ASN A 499 -9.45 -25.11 26.68
CA ASN A 499 -8.23 -24.49 27.25
C ASN A 499 -7.53 -23.56 26.24
N ASN A 500 -8.08 -23.39 25.06
CA ASN A 500 -7.54 -22.51 24.03
C ASN A 500 -8.28 -21.16 24.07
N VAL A 501 -7.65 -20.18 24.70
CA VAL A 501 -8.11 -18.79 24.68
C VAL A 501 -7.09 -17.94 23.93
N TYR A 502 -7.55 -16.89 23.26
CA TYR A 502 -6.64 -15.91 22.66
C TYR A 502 -5.75 -15.32 23.76
N GLY A 503 -4.43 -15.41 23.56
CA GLY A 503 -3.47 -15.01 24.58
C GLY A 503 -3.25 -13.51 24.62
N GLU A 504 -2.81 -13.03 25.79
CA GLU A 504 -2.47 -11.63 26.00
C GLU A 504 -1.08 -11.27 25.48
N GLY A 505 -0.17 -12.27 25.28
CA GLY A 505 1.20 -12.05 24.84
C GLY A 505 1.31 -11.87 23.33
N THR A 506 2.31 -11.10 22.92
CA THR A 506 2.72 -10.95 21.51
C THR A 506 3.83 -11.93 21.18
N VAL A 507 3.73 -12.62 20.06
CA VAL A 507 4.81 -13.44 19.49
C VAL A 507 5.42 -12.67 18.34
N THR A 508 6.64 -12.19 18.53
CA THR A 508 7.38 -11.41 17.53
C THR A 508 8.39 -12.30 16.81
N VAL A 509 8.18 -12.51 15.53
CA VAL A 509 9.09 -13.22 14.64
C VAL A 509 10.07 -12.23 14.01
N ARG A 510 11.36 -12.47 14.18
CA ARG A 510 12.42 -11.57 13.71
C ARG A 510 13.29 -12.27 12.68
N LEU A 511 13.49 -11.60 11.55
CA LEU A 511 14.33 -12.09 10.47
C LEU A 511 15.75 -11.55 10.60
N LYS A 512 16.71 -12.47 10.59
CA LYS A 512 18.15 -12.15 10.59
C LYS A 512 18.85 -12.86 9.45
N ASN A 513 19.96 -12.29 9.01
CA ASN A 513 20.93 -12.97 8.17
C ASN A 513 22.35 -12.66 8.72
N LYS A 514 23.15 -13.69 8.93
CA LYS A 514 24.50 -13.56 9.58
C LYS A 514 24.43 -12.79 10.92
N GLY A 515 23.37 -13.01 11.73
CA GLY A 515 23.15 -12.35 13.01
C GLY A 515 22.60 -10.93 12.96
N VAL A 516 22.50 -10.32 11.79
CA VAL A 516 22.02 -8.94 11.59
C VAL A 516 20.55 -8.96 11.20
N TYR A 517 19.73 -8.09 11.82
CA TYR A 517 18.32 -7.91 11.44
C TYR A 517 18.19 -7.38 10.03
N ILE A 518 17.31 -7.97 9.25
CA ILE A 518 17.06 -7.61 7.85
C ILE A 518 15.56 -7.48 7.58
N PRO A 519 15.15 -6.71 6.57
CA PRO A 519 13.75 -6.65 6.16
C PRO A 519 13.22 -8.01 5.76
N ILE A 520 11.92 -8.22 5.97
CA ILE A 520 11.20 -9.41 5.53
C ILE A 520 11.06 -9.34 4.02
N GLN A 521 11.74 -10.25 3.31
CA GLN A 521 11.83 -10.27 1.84
C GLN A 521 11.05 -11.41 1.20
N ASP A 522 10.78 -12.45 2.00
CA ASP A 522 10.00 -13.61 1.64
C ASP A 522 8.84 -13.76 2.61
N ASN A 523 8.06 -14.82 2.42
CA ASN A 523 6.88 -15.05 3.20
C ASN A 523 7.19 -15.57 4.60
N ILE A 524 6.46 -15.07 5.59
CA ILE A 524 6.37 -15.66 6.93
C ILE A 524 4.98 -16.27 7.05
N THR A 525 4.92 -17.58 7.31
CA THR A 525 3.66 -18.30 7.46
C THR A 525 3.55 -18.85 8.87
N LEU A 526 2.56 -18.40 9.62
CA LEU A 526 2.19 -18.99 10.91
C LEU A 526 1.24 -20.16 10.68
N VAL A 527 1.51 -21.28 11.30
CA VAL A 527 0.67 -22.47 11.20
C VAL A 527 0.29 -23.00 12.57
N ASP A 528 -0.82 -23.74 12.63
CA ASP A 528 -1.17 -24.56 13.79
C ASP A 528 -0.09 -25.66 13.98
N GLY A 529 0.59 -25.63 15.11
CA GLY A 529 1.69 -26.55 15.39
C GLY A 529 1.28 -28.03 15.50
N THR A 530 -0.02 -28.30 15.68
CA THR A 530 -0.56 -29.66 15.78
C THR A 530 -0.99 -30.19 14.40
N THR A 531 -1.67 -29.35 13.62
CA THR A 531 -2.28 -29.76 12.34
C THR A 531 -1.48 -29.32 11.12
N ASN A 532 -0.49 -28.42 11.28
CA ASN A 532 0.23 -27.72 10.23
C ASN A 532 -0.69 -26.92 9.27
N VAL A 533 -1.89 -26.57 9.74
CA VAL A 533 -2.81 -25.73 8.97
C VAL A 533 -2.33 -24.27 9.05
N PRO A 534 -2.12 -23.58 7.92
CA PRO A 534 -1.78 -22.15 7.94
C PRO A 534 -2.88 -21.32 8.60
N LEU A 535 -2.45 -20.39 9.46
CA LEU A 535 -3.34 -19.53 10.23
C LEU A 535 -3.17 -18.06 9.87
N ALA A 536 -1.97 -17.68 9.45
CA ALA A 536 -1.65 -16.34 9.01
C ALA A 536 -0.47 -16.34 8.06
N TYR A 537 -0.46 -15.36 7.20
CA TYR A 537 0.57 -15.14 6.20
C TYR A 537 0.98 -13.68 6.24
N VAL A 538 2.28 -13.42 6.26
CA VAL A 538 2.86 -12.09 6.14
C VAL A 538 3.84 -12.12 4.98
N GLY A 539 3.59 -11.29 3.98
CA GLY A 539 4.47 -11.15 2.82
C GLY A 539 5.63 -10.19 3.08
N PRO A 540 6.46 -9.97 2.07
CA PRO A 540 7.57 -9.03 2.13
C PRO A 540 7.14 -7.63 2.58
N ASN A 541 7.92 -7.03 3.47
CA ASN A 541 7.74 -5.66 3.95
C ASN A 541 9.11 -5.04 4.32
N SER A 542 9.11 -3.78 4.71
CA SER A 542 10.33 -3.07 5.12
C SER A 542 10.74 -3.34 6.57
N LEU A 543 9.95 -4.10 7.34
CA LEU A 543 10.24 -4.41 8.73
C LEU A 543 11.06 -5.68 8.84
N SER A 544 11.95 -5.77 9.83
CA SER A 544 12.71 -6.98 10.16
C SER A 544 11.98 -7.91 11.12
N GLU A 545 10.77 -7.54 11.53
CA GLU A 545 9.98 -8.31 12.47
C GLU A 545 8.48 -8.21 12.17
N VAL A 546 7.73 -9.23 12.56
CA VAL A 546 6.28 -9.26 12.53
C VAL A 546 5.75 -9.77 13.86
N ALA A 547 4.74 -9.09 14.40
CA ALA A 547 4.11 -9.42 15.66
C ALA A 547 2.78 -10.17 15.42
N PHE A 548 2.65 -11.36 15.97
CA PHE A 548 1.40 -12.11 16.02
C PHE A 548 0.77 -11.94 17.40
N LYS A 549 -0.40 -11.32 17.42
CA LYS A 549 -1.23 -11.15 18.62
C LYS A 549 -2.46 -12.08 18.53
N GLY A 550 -3.16 -12.23 19.64
CA GLY A 550 -4.39 -13.04 19.68
C GLY A 550 -4.17 -14.54 19.49
N LEU A 551 -2.95 -15.06 19.68
CA LEU A 551 -2.66 -16.48 19.66
C LEU A 551 -3.13 -17.13 20.97
N VAL A 552 -3.46 -18.42 20.89
CA VAL A 552 -4.04 -19.14 22.02
C VAL A 552 -2.96 -19.55 23.02
N LYS A 553 -3.06 -19.10 24.26
CA LYS A 553 -2.15 -19.45 25.34
C LYS A 553 -2.13 -20.97 25.57
N GLY A 554 -0.95 -21.52 25.72
CA GLY A 554 -0.73 -22.96 25.95
C GLY A 554 -0.81 -23.81 24.67
N LYS A 555 -1.17 -23.20 23.53
CA LYS A 555 -1.19 -23.93 22.25
C LYS A 555 0.16 -23.83 21.54
N SER A 556 0.54 -24.90 20.87
CA SER A 556 1.74 -24.94 20.03
C SER A 556 1.46 -24.46 18.62
N TYR A 557 2.39 -23.69 18.09
CA TYR A 557 2.39 -23.17 16.74
C TYR A 557 3.75 -23.40 16.10
N SER A 558 3.79 -23.29 14.79
CA SER A 558 5.04 -23.21 14.06
C SER A 558 5.03 -21.99 13.16
N VAL A 559 6.17 -21.37 12.97
CA VAL A 559 6.35 -20.34 11.95
C VAL A 559 7.37 -20.82 10.93
N PHE A 560 7.01 -20.70 9.66
CA PHE A 560 7.91 -20.90 8.53
C PHE A 560 8.39 -19.53 8.07
N VAL A 561 9.68 -19.35 8.08
CA VAL A 561 10.34 -18.12 7.63
C VAL A 561 11.25 -18.48 6.48
N SER A 562 11.11 -17.81 5.36
CA SER A 562 11.90 -18.07 4.16
C SER A 562 12.79 -16.88 3.81
N LEU A 563 13.97 -17.18 3.27
CA LEU A 563 14.90 -16.20 2.73
C LEU A 563 15.74 -16.85 1.62
N GLY A 564 15.66 -16.32 0.42
CA GLY A 564 16.46 -16.75 -0.73
C GLY A 564 16.33 -18.23 -1.09
N GLY A 565 15.13 -18.79 -0.95
CA GLY A 565 14.84 -20.19 -1.22
C GLY A 565 15.15 -21.14 -0.06
N GLU A 566 15.76 -20.68 1.01
CA GLU A 566 15.91 -21.43 2.26
C GLU A 566 14.69 -21.16 3.14
N THR A 567 14.22 -22.19 3.86
CA THR A 567 13.10 -22.08 4.80
C THR A 567 13.49 -22.68 6.15
N GLN A 568 13.28 -21.89 7.23
CA GLN A 568 13.39 -22.37 8.59
C GLN A 568 12.00 -22.55 9.21
N LYS A 569 11.79 -23.67 9.87
CA LYS A 569 10.64 -23.91 10.74
C LYS A 569 11.05 -23.64 12.19
N LYS A 570 10.29 -22.84 12.91
CA LYS A 570 10.46 -22.58 14.34
C LYS A 570 9.17 -22.97 15.06
N ASP A 571 9.27 -23.97 15.92
CA ASP A 571 8.15 -24.43 16.76
C ASP A 571 8.16 -23.65 18.09
N PHE A 572 6.98 -23.26 18.56
CA PHE A 572 6.84 -22.56 19.84
C PHE A 572 5.47 -22.83 20.50
N THR A 573 5.39 -22.63 21.80
CA THR A 573 4.13 -22.65 22.54
C THR A 573 3.91 -21.27 23.14
N VAL A 574 2.69 -20.74 22.98
CA VAL A 574 2.35 -19.39 23.47
C VAL A 574 2.30 -19.41 25.00
N SER A 575 3.17 -18.65 25.64
CA SER A 575 3.29 -18.58 27.11
C SER A 575 2.28 -17.63 27.77
N GLY A 576 1.68 -16.71 27.00
CA GLY A 576 0.83 -15.63 27.50
C GLY A 576 1.61 -14.39 27.93
N VAL A 577 2.93 -14.36 27.67
CA VAL A 577 3.80 -13.17 27.75
C VAL A 577 4.48 -12.97 26.42
N ASP A 578 5.04 -11.80 26.19
CA ASP A 578 5.75 -11.49 24.94
C ASP A 578 6.91 -12.45 24.69
N GLN A 579 6.99 -12.98 23.48
CA GLN A 579 7.99 -13.94 23.05
C GLN A 579 8.65 -13.47 21.75
N ASN A 580 9.96 -13.65 21.65
CA ASN A 580 10.69 -13.38 20.43
C ASN A 580 11.17 -14.69 19.79
N ILE A 581 11.00 -14.82 18.49
CA ILE A 581 11.43 -15.96 17.68
C ILE A 581 12.37 -15.45 16.60
N ASP A 582 13.64 -15.79 16.70
CA ASP A 582 14.64 -15.42 15.73
C ASP A 582 14.79 -16.51 14.65
N ALA A 583 14.65 -16.12 13.40
CA ALA A 583 15.06 -16.90 12.25
C ALA A 583 16.33 -16.27 11.66
N ASP A 584 17.48 -16.90 11.92
CA ASP A 584 18.77 -16.41 11.46
C ASP A 584 19.31 -17.29 10.34
N PHE A 585 19.58 -16.69 9.20
CA PHE A 585 20.04 -17.32 7.97
C PHE A 585 21.51 -17.03 7.71
N ASN A 586 22.09 -17.76 6.77
CA ASN A 586 23.42 -17.51 6.24
C ASN A 586 23.38 -17.50 4.71
N VAL A 587 22.50 -16.69 4.17
CA VAL A 587 22.25 -16.59 2.73
C VAL A 587 23.14 -15.53 2.12
N ALA A 588 23.72 -15.83 0.97
CA ALA A 588 24.52 -14.87 0.20
C ALA A 588 23.59 -13.84 -0.47
N GLY A 589 24.04 -12.58 -0.50
CA GLY A 589 23.29 -11.49 -1.12
C GLY A 589 24.04 -10.17 -1.03
N MET A 590 23.34 -9.09 -1.33
CA MET A 590 23.87 -7.74 -1.24
C MET A 590 23.53 -7.11 0.10
N TRP A 591 24.53 -6.60 0.78
CA TRP A 591 24.41 -5.78 1.97
C TRP A 591 24.66 -4.32 1.64
N VAL A 592 23.79 -3.45 2.14
CA VAL A 592 24.02 -2.02 2.18
C VAL A 592 24.05 -1.64 3.66
N SER A 593 25.20 -1.27 4.17
CA SER A 593 25.38 -0.93 5.57
C SER A 593 25.81 0.53 5.70
N THR A 594 25.07 1.30 6.47
CA THR A 594 25.47 2.64 6.91
C THR A 594 25.99 2.54 8.34
N VAL A 595 27.14 3.12 8.62
CA VAL A 595 27.80 3.10 9.93
C VAL A 595 28.41 4.46 10.26
N PRO A 596 28.65 4.79 11.55
CA PRO A 596 29.31 6.04 11.90
C PRO A 596 30.69 6.13 11.27
N ASN A 597 31.03 7.27 10.66
CA ASN A 597 32.38 7.56 10.25
C ASN A 597 33.13 8.29 11.39
N LEU A 598 33.93 7.56 12.11
CA LEU A 598 34.66 8.03 13.31
C LEU A 598 35.80 9.02 13.01
N TYR A 599 36.14 9.24 11.74
CA TYR A 599 37.18 10.20 11.35
C TYR A 599 36.82 11.64 11.69
N TYR A 600 35.52 11.98 11.55
CA TYR A 600 35.00 13.31 11.81
C TYR A 600 34.42 13.38 13.23
N ASN A 601 35.16 13.90 14.17
CA ASN A 601 34.78 14.00 15.58
C ASN A 601 33.45 14.74 15.77
N GLY A 602 32.43 14.06 16.23
CA GLY A 602 31.30 14.63 16.93
C GLY A 602 30.00 14.80 16.14
N GLY A 603 29.85 14.28 14.91
CA GLY A 603 28.60 14.41 14.13
C GLY A 603 27.71 13.15 14.10
N HIS A 604 28.18 12.03 14.52
CA HIS A 604 27.51 10.73 14.34
C HIS A 604 26.27 10.49 15.20
N ASP A 605 26.09 11.22 16.28
CA ASP A 605 24.98 11.00 17.23
C ASP A 605 23.62 11.48 16.68
N THR A 606 23.60 12.22 15.59
CA THR A 606 22.38 12.77 14.99
C THR A 606 22.05 12.22 13.63
N THR A 607 22.99 11.50 12.99
CA THR A 607 22.76 10.91 11.66
C THR A 607 21.77 9.75 11.75
N ASP A 608 20.70 9.83 10.97
CA ASP A 608 19.64 8.83 10.89
C ASP A 608 19.39 8.59 9.41
N THR A 609 19.77 7.42 8.91
CA THR A 609 19.76 7.13 7.48
C THR A 609 18.52 6.38 7.06
N VAL A 610 18.11 6.59 5.82
CA VAL A 610 17.09 5.81 5.11
C VAL A 610 17.74 5.20 3.88
N ILE A 611 17.65 3.90 3.71
CA ILE A 611 18.16 3.19 2.54
C ILE A 611 17.00 2.80 1.63
N ALA A 612 17.10 3.11 0.34
CA ALA A 612 16.15 2.66 -0.66
C ALA A 612 16.87 1.98 -1.84
N LEU A 613 16.28 0.91 -2.34
CA LEU A 613 16.81 0.12 -3.43
C LEU A 613 15.86 0.20 -4.62
N PHE A 614 16.38 0.54 -5.80
CA PHE A 614 15.64 0.61 -7.05
C PHE A 614 16.25 -0.32 -8.10
N LYS A 615 15.41 -1.01 -8.85
CA LYS A 615 15.87 -1.78 -10.00
C LYS A 615 16.05 -0.85 -11.20
N ALA A 616 17.21 -0.91 -11.86
CA ALA A 616 17.48 -0.14 -13.07
C ALA A 616 16.53 -0.57 -14.22
N GLN A 617 16.26 0.35 -15.16
CA GLN A 617 15.56 0.04 -16.40
C GLN A 617 16.45 -0.82 -17.31
N ALA A 618 15.88 -1.36 -18.38
CA ALA A 618 16.61 -2.22 -19.32
C ALA A 618 17.74 -1.48 -20.08
N ASP A 619 17.69 -0.16 -20.14
CA ASP A 619 18.73 0.70 -20.71
C ASP A 619 19.75 1.19 -19.66
N GLY A 620 19.62 0.73 -18.41
CA GLY A 620 20.46 1.11 -17.29
C GLY A 620 20.07 2.44 -16.64
N SER A 621 19.00 3.12 -17.10
CA SER A 621 18.55 4.37 -16.50
C SER A 621 17.81 4.16 -15.17
N PHE A 622 17.82 5.20 -14.32
CA PHE A 622 17.04 5.22 -13.10
C PHE A 622 15.57 5.50 -13.36
N ASN A 623 14.70 4.81 -12.60
CA ASN A 623 13.28 5.12 -12.54
C ASN A 623 12.77 4.97 -11.11
N SER A 624 12.28 6.06 -10.53
CA SER A 624 11.75 6.09 -9.17
C SER A 624 10.54 5.17 -8.95
N ASN A 625 9.84 4.78 -10.01
CA ASN A 625 8.73 3.81 -9.93
C ASN A 625 9.21 2.36 -9.77
N ASN A 626 10.50 2.09 -9.97
CA ASN A 626 11.10 0.78 -9.85
C ASN A 626 11.65 0.52 -8.44
N LEU A 627 11.05 1.12 -7.43
CA LEU A 627 11.40 0.87 -6.03
C LEU A 627 11.22 -0.61 -5.70
N VAL A 628 12.28 -1.23 -5.17
CA VAL A 628 12.27 -2.63 -4.73
C VAL A 628 12.01 -2.71 -3.23
N LEU A 629 12.74 -1.91 -2.44
CA LEU A 629 12.72 -1.99 -0.99
C LEU A 629 13.19 -0.66 -0.38
N THR A 630 12.59 -0.28 0.76
CA THR A 630 13.09 0.78 1.62
C THR A 630 13.33 0.24 3.02
N TYR A 631 14.30 0.81 3.73
CA TYR A 631 14.60 0.43 5.09
C TYR A 631 15.00 1.64 5.92
N ASN A 632 14.35 1.79 7.06
CA ASN A 632 14.70 2.76 8.11
C ASN A 632 14.19 2.18 9.44
N ARG A 633 15.08 1.69 10.25
CA ARG A 633 14.76 1.12 11.56
C ARG A 633 15.50 1.81 12.70
N ASP A 634 16.77 2.01 12.52
CA ASP A 634 17.71 2.47 13.54
C ASP A 634 18.31 3.83 13.14
N VAL A 635 19.22 4.33 13.91
CA VAL A 635 19.92 5.58 13.62
C VAL A 635 20.78 5.44 12.36
N LEU A 636 21.44 4.29 12.21
CA LEU A 636 22.19 3.90 11.01
C LEU A 636 21.77 2.49 10.61
N ASP A 637 21.40 2.31 9.37
CA ASP A 637 20.70 1.14 8.88
C ASP A 637 21.61 0.13 8.16
N THR A 638 21.22 -1.13 8.23
CA THR A 638 21.82 -2.19 7.44
C THR A 638 20.74 -2.97 6.70
N LEU A 639 20.74 -2.83 5.38
CA LEU A 639 19.82 -3.51 4.46
C LEU A 639 20.51 -4.75 3.88
N PHE A 640 19.79 -5.87 3.86
CA PHE A 640 20.13 -7.06 3.08
C PHE A 640 19.13 -7.26 1.96
N PHE A 641 19.60 -7.68 0.79
CA PHE A 641 18.78 -7.99 -0.37
C PHE A 641 19.41 -9.08 -1.22
N ILE A 642 18.59 -9.95 -1.83
CA ILE A 642 19.06 -10.97 -2.76
C ILE A 642 18.82 -10.46 -4.18
N PRO A 643 19.88 -9.96 -4.87
CA PRO A 643 19.72 -9.40 -6.21
C PRO A 643 19.49 -10.48 -7.25
N GLU A 644 18.68 -10.18 -8.25
CA GLU A 644 18.64 -10.96 -9.48
C GLU A 644 19.99 -10.84 -10.19
N THR A 645 20.58 -11.96 -10.60
CA THR A 645 21.92 -11.98 -11.20
C THR A 645 22.05 -11.18 -12.49
N SER A 646 20.95 -11.03 -13.23
CA SER A 646 20.87 -10.28 -14.49
C SER A 646 20.32 -8.86 -14.35
N ALA A 647 20.09 -8.38 -13.13
CA ALA A 647 19.55 -7.05 -12.88
C ALA A 647 20.59 -6.12 -12.24
N ALA A 648 20.54 -4.86 -12.62
CA ALA A 648 21.29 -3.80 -11.98
C ALA A 648 20.40 -3.02 -10.99
N TYR A 649 21.04 -2.36 -10.01
CA TYR A 649 20.32 -1.65 -8.97
C TYR A 649 20.94 -0.28 -8.69
N TYR A 650 20.07 0.67 -8.33
CA TYR A 650 20.44 1.92 -7.69
C TYR A 650 20.16 1.81 -6.20
N VAL A 651 21.14 2.16 -5.40
CA VAL A 651 21.03 2.28 -3.95
C VAL A 651 21.00 3.77 -3.62
N LEU A 652 19.97 4.20 -2.95
CA LEU A 652 19.83 5.55 -2.42
C LEU A 652 20.01 5.52 -0.92
N VAL A 653 20.82 6.41 -0.39
CA VAL A 653 20.91 6.71 1.05
C VAL A 653 20.56 8.17 1.25
N THR A 654 19.72 8.46 2.24
CA THR A 654 19.35 9.83 2.60
C THR A 654 19.20 9.95 4.12
N GLY A 655 19.15 11.18 4.64
CA GLY A 655 18.87 11.43 6.05
C GLY A 655 17.37 11.39 6.33
N ALA A 656 17.00 10.84 7.48
CA ALA A 656 15.62 10.90 7.94
C ALA A 656 15.24 12.34 8.33
N VAL A 657 14.02 12.74 8.05
CA VAL A 657 13.43 13.99 8.57
C VAL A 657 12.57 13.65 9.77
N LYS A 658 12.98 14.09 10.97
CA LYS A 658 12.22 13.90 12.20
C LYS A 658 11.94 15.26 12.85
N ASN A 659 10.68 15.50 13.18
CA ASN A 659 10.26 16.78 13.79
C ASN A 659 10.72 18.01 12.98
N ASN A 660 10.49 18.00 11.70
CA ASN A 660 10.92 19.06 10.77
C ASN A 660 12.43 19.38 10.81
N THR A 661 13.23 18.40 11.25
CA THR A 661 14.69 18.51 11.31
C THR A 661 15.29 17.39 10.50
N PHE A 662 16.13 17.74 9.54
CA PHE A 662 16.92 16.78 8.78
C PHE A 662 17.99 16.16 9.70
N LYS A 663 18.04 14.82 9.73
CA LYS A 663 18.99 14.05 10.55
C LYS A 663 20.16 13.59 9.71
N GLY A 664 20.88 14.52 9.13
CA GLY A 664 22.10 14.28 8.40
C GLY A 664 23.34 14.23 9.30
N GLY A 665 24.46 14.01 8.71
CA GLY A 665 25.79 13.96 9.37
C GLY A 665 26.75 13.04 8.64
N ASN A 666 27.95 12.89 9.19
CA ASN A 666 28.99 12.05 8.61
C ASN A 666 28.69 10.57 8.85
N TYR A 667 28.72 9.79 7.80
CA TYR A 667 28.57 8.35 7.86
C TYR A 667 29.47 7.67 6.84
N ALA A 668 29.52 6.35 6.87
CA ALA A 668 30.14 5.58 5.82
C ALA A 668 29.13 4.54 5.32
N VAL A 669 29.06 4.35 4.02
CA VAL A 669 28.26 3.31 3.38
C VAL A 669 29.16 2.24 2.80
N LYS A 670 28.82 0.96 3.04
CA LYS A 670 29.43 -0.19 2.38
C LYS A 670 28.36 -0.96 1.62
N ILE A 671 28.63 -1.27 0.37
CA ILE A 671 27.80 -2.14 -0.46
C ILE A 671 28.63 -3.37 -0.82
N GLY A 672 28.17 -4.58 -0.45
CA GLY A 672 28.96 -5.79 -0.72
C GLY A 672 28.34 -7.09 -0.20
N ALA A 673 29.14 -8.15 -0.18
CA ALA A 673 28.69 -9.50 0.20
C ALA A 673 28.53 -9.71 1.71
N ASP A 674 29.10 -8.83 2.55
CA ASP A 674 29.03 -8.94 4.00
C ASP A 674 28.64 -7.61 4.64
N PRO A 675 27.85 -7.63 5.73
CA PRO A 675 27.48 -6.43 6.46
C PRO A 675 28.71 -5.75 7.07
N LEU A 676 28.62 -4.45 7.21
CA LEU A 676 29.58 -3.68 8.02
C LEU A 676 28.91 -3.38 9.36
N THR A 677 29.58 -3.76 10.45
CA THR A 677 29.10 -3.52 11.81
C THR A 677 30.15 -2.73 12.60
N GLY A 678 29.67 -1.76 13.40
CA GLY A 678 30.54 -0.85 14.14
C GLY A 678 31.05 0.31 13.28
N GLY A 679 31.53 1.36 13.96
CA GLY A 679 32.08 2.54 13.30
C GLY A 679 33.40 2.27 12.59
N ILE A 680 33.65 2.97 11.52
CA ILE A 680 34.94 2.93 10.79
C ILE A 680 35.62 4.29 10.83
N ASN A 681 36.91 4.31 10.56
CA ASN A 681 37.70 5.54 10.46
C ASN A 681 38.21 5.66 9.02
N LEU A 682 37.41 6.34 8.20
CA LEU A 682 37.69 6.54 6.79
C LEU A 682 37.86 8.03 6.52
N ALA A 683 39.08 8.43 6.18
CA ALA A 683 39.37 9.80 5.80
C ALA A 683 38.86 10.09 4.39
N ASP A 684 37.97 11.04 4.27
CA ASP A 684 37.66 11.69 3.01
C ASP A 684 38.57 12.91 2.85
N GLY A 685 39.65 12.71 2.23
CA GLY A 685 40.85 13.54 1.87
C GLY A 685 40.85 15.06 2.04
N SER A 686 39.90 15.82 2.64
CA SER A 686 40.09 17.27 2.80
C SER A 686 39.00 18.10 3.47
N ARG A 687 37.94 17.57 4.14
CA ARG A 687 36.79 18.41 4.47
C ARG A 687 36.40 18.48 5.94
N SER A 688 35.86 19.64 6.35
CA SER A 688 35.27 19.87 7.66
C SER A 688 33.85 19.29 7.70
N ALA A 689 33.32 19.01 8.89
CA ALA A 689 31.93 18.52 9.08
C ALA A 689 30.81 19.46 8.57
N THR A 690 31.17 20.58 7.98
CA THR A 690 30.24 21.59 7.46
C THR A 690 30.31 21.74 5.93
N ASP A 691 31.24 21.04 5.27
CA ASP A 691 31.35 21.08 3.82
C ASP A 691 30.69 19.84 3.22
N ASN A 692 30.06 20.02 2.05
CA ASN A 692 29.56 18.96 1.22
C ASN A 692 30.64 17.90 0.97
N ASP A 693 30.30 16.64 0.90
CA ASP A 693 31.25 15.56 0.75
C ASP A 693 31.93 15.52 -0.63
N SER A 694 32.90 14.65 -0.83
CA SER A 694 33.57 14.47 -2.14
C SER A 694 32.67 13.83 -3.18
N HIS A 695 31.42 13.52 -2.82
CA HIS A 695 30.45 12.79 -3.60
C HIS A 695 29.20 13.61 -3.98
N GLU A 696 29.26 14.94 -3.92
CA GLU A 696 28.18 15.88 -4.27
C GLU A 696 27.54 15.64 -5.66
N ASN A 697 28.14 14.79 -6.47
CA ASN A 697 27.64 14.44 -7.78
C ASN A 697 26.67 13.26 -7.76
N ASP A 698 26.44 12.63 -6.62
CA ASP A 698 25.56 11.48 -6.48
C ASP A 698 24.14 11.81 -6.01
N ASP A 699 23.84 13.08 -5.77
CA ASP A 699 22.47 13.58 -5.59
C ASP A 699 21.57 13.36 -6.82
N ASP A 700 22.19 13.05 -7.96
CA ASP A 700 21.51 12.73 -9.20
C ASP A 700 21.84 11.28 -9.61
N PRO A 701 20.82 10.41 -9.76
CA PRO A 701 21.05 9.01 -10.12
C PRO A 701 21.79 8.84 -11.46
N ASP A 702 21.67 9.81 -12.39
CA ASP A 702 22.42 9.79 -13.64
C ASP A 702 23.92 10.10 -13.42
N LEU A 703 24.23 10.92 -12.40
CA LEU A 703 25.60 11.26 -12.03
C LEU A 703 26.24 10.22 -11.11
N ALA A 704 25.46 9.47 -10.33
CA ALA A 704 25.95 8.39 -9.46
C ALA A 704 26.77 7.33 -10.25
N ARG A 705 26.48 7.17 -11.54
CA ARG A 705 27.19 6.27 -12.43
C ARG A 705 28.67 6.66 -12.62
N ILE A 706 29.02 7.92 -12.41
CA ILE A 706 30.41 8.41 -12.51
C ILE A 706 31.31 7.75 -11.46
N LYS A 707 30.77 7.43 -10.25
CA LYS A 707 31.50 6.71 -9.19
C LYS A 707 31.85 5.28 -9.60
N GLY A 708 31.18 4.75 -10.63
CA GLY A 708 31.33 3.40 -11.14
C GLY A 708 30.69 2.37 -10.22
N ASN A 709 31.02 1.09 -10.46
CA ASN A 709 30.48 -0.03 -9.70
C ASN A 709 30.78 0.11 -8.19
N ALA A 710 29.73 0.17 -7.38
CA ALA A 710 29.80 0.30 -5.93
C ALA A 710 29.99 -1.04 -5.19
N TRP A 711 29.97 -2.19 -5.89
CA TRP A 711 30.09 -3.50 -5.28
C TRP A 711 31.45 -3.69 -4.56
N ASN A 712 31.38 -4.16 -3.30
CA ASN A 712 32.51 -4.35 -2.39
C ASN A 712 33.34 -3.08 -2.11
N LYS A 713 32.73 -1.91 -2.23
CA LYS A 713 33.37 -0.64 -1.88
C LYS A 713 32.75 -0.05 -0.62
N THR A 714 33.52 0.81 0.02
CA THR A 714 33.10 1.62 1.17
C THR A 714 33.38 3.09 0.85
N PHE A 715 32.40 3.92 1.09
CA PHE A 715 32.44 5.35 0.80
C PHE A 715 32.33 6.13 2.11
N ALA A 716 33.03 7.24 2.22
CA ALA A 716 32.81 8.24 3.26
C ALA A 716 31.81 9.26 2.71
N CYS A 717 30.72 9.49 3.41
CA CYS A 717 29.61 10.32 2.98
C CYS A 717 29.20 11.31 4.08
N ASN A 718 28.55 12.39 3.69
CA ASN A 718 28.02 13.39 4.61
C ASN A 718 26.66 13.91 4.09
N LEU A 719 25.58 13.60 4.78
CA LEU A 719 24.26 14.11 4.47
C LEU A 719 24.09 15.50 5.08
N VAL A 720 24.03 16.52 4.24
CA VAL A 720 23.81 17.90 4.64
C VAL A 720 22.59 18.45 3.89
N SER A 721 21.57 18.89 4.62
CA SER A 721 20.41 19.50 3.95
C SER A 721 20.84 20.72 3.14
N PRO A 722 20.62 20.76 1.81
CA PRO A 722 21.03 21.89 0.96
C PRO A 722 20.20 23.16 1.20
N GLY A 723 19.32 23.16 2.19
CA GLY A 723 18.49 24.31 2.57
C GLY A 723 17.06 23.92 2.93
N THR A 724 16.15 24.87 2.79
CA THR A 724 14.70 24.66 3.00
C THR A 724 13.93 24.92 1.71
N ASN A 725 12.85 24.16 1.50
CA ASN A 725 11.92 24.40 0.41
C ASN A 725 11.08 25.68 0.61
N HIS A 726 10.18 26.01 -0.31
CA HIS A 726 9.31 27.19 -0.22
C HIS A 726 8.36 27.17 1.00
N SER A 727 8.15 26.02 1.62
CA SER A 727 7.35 25.84 2.83
C SER A 727 8.18 25.89 4.12
N GLY A 728 9.50 26.13 4.01
CA GLY A 728 10.43 26.18 5.15
C GLY A 728 10.86 24.81 5.67
N GLU A 729 10.58 23.73 4.92
CA GLU A 729 11.00 22.36 5.27
C GLU A 729 12.42 22.08 4.76
N PRO A 730 13.25 21.31 5.49
CA PRO A 730 14.56 20.91 5.01
C PRO A 730 14.45 20.15 3.68
N ILE A 731 15.28 20.49 2.72
CA ILE A 731 15.43 19.70 1.51
C ILE A 731 16.32 18.51 1.87
N PRO A 732 15.90 17.24 1.61
CA PRO A 732 16.75 16.09 1.85
C PRO A 732 17.96 16.09 0.93
N ASP A 733 19.07 15.62 1.46
CA ASP A 733 20.26 15.28 0.73
C ASP A 733 20.25 13.82 0.34
N PHE A 734 20.76 13.46 -0.82
CA PHE A 734 20.66 12.14 -1.41
C PHE A 734 22.00 11.64 -1.95
N ASP A 735 22.41 10.47 -1.47
CA ASP A 735 23.58 9.75 -2.01
C ASP A 735 23.11 8.56 -2.85
N PHE A 736 23.40 8.57 -4.14
CA PHE A 736 23.11 7.44 -5.03
C PHE A 736 24.36 6.62 -5.33
N PHE A 737 24.19 5.31 -5.38
CA PHE A 737 25.21 4.33 -5.73
C PHE A 737 24.66 3.35 -6.75
N VAL A 738 25.50 2.88 -7.67
CA VAL A 738 25.11 1.97 -8.75
C VAL A 738 25.78 0.61 -8.57
N VAL A 739 24.97 -0.44 -8.61
CA VAL A 739 25.42 -1.83 -8.61
C VAL A 739 24.98 -2.48 -9.93
N PRO A 740 25.88 -2.70 -10.88
CA PRO A 740 25.56 -3.42 -12.11
C PRO A 740 25.16 -4.87 -11.84
N ALA A 741 24.50 -5.50 -12.82
CA ALA A 741 24.24 -6.93 -12.77
C ALA A 741 25.54 -7.73 -12.54
N ALA A 742 25.47 -8.81 -11.78
CA ALA A 742 26.64 -9.64 -11.46
C ALA A 742 27.29 -10.25 -12.74
N THR A 743 26.51 -10.39 -13.80
CA THR A 743 26.94 -10.92 -15.11
C THR A 743 27.40 -9.84 -16.10
N ALA A 744 27.28 -8.55 -15.75
CA ALA A 744 27.64 -7.47 -16.68
C ALA A 744 29.15 -7.39 -16.90
N ALA A 745 29.59 -7.40 -18.14
CA ALA A 745 30.98 -7.16 -18.52
C ALA A 745 31.30 -5.66 -18.45
N GLN A 746 32.43 -5.27 -17.90
CA GLN A 746 32.83 -3.85 -17.88
C GLN A 746 33.20 -3.37 -19.30
N LEU A 747 32.69 -2.21 -19.68
CA LEU A 747 33.08 -1.54 -20.94
C LEU A 747 34.56 -1.11 -20.89
N ALA A 748 35.18 -1.08 -22.06
CA ALA A 748 36.55 -0.60 -22.20
C ALA A 748 36.65 0.89 -21.78
N LYS A 749 37.75 1.26 -21.13
CA LYS A 749 38.07 2.64 -20.76
C LYS A 749 38.18 3.48 -22.04
N PRO A 750 37.46 4.62 -22.17
CA PRO A 750 37.61 5.52 -23.32
C PRO A 750 39.03 6.05 -23.45
N ALA A 751 39.45 6.28 -24.68
CA ALA A 751 40.70 6.99 -24.96
C ALA A 751 40.64 8.43 -24.41
N THR A 752 41.78 9.05 -24.16
CA THR A 752 41.89 10.43 -23.70
C THR A 752 41.13 11.38 -24.63
N PRO A 753 40.13 12.12 -24.14
CA PRO A 753 39.35 13.05 -24.94
C PRO A 753 40.17 14.29 -25.34
N SER A 754 39.75 15.00 -26.37
CA SER A 754 40.25 16.32 -26.66
C SER A 754 39.29 17.42 -26.18
N LEU A 755 39.85 18.53 -25.67
CA LEU A 755 39.12 19.71 -25.28
C LEU A 755 39.72 20.94 -26.00
N GLY A 756 38.87 21.76 -26.58
CA GLY A 756 39.22 23.01 -27.21
C GLY A 756 38.09 24.03 -27.11
N SER A 757 38.26 25.21 -27.64
CA SER A 757 37.25 26.29 -27.61
C SER A 757 36.78 26.66 -28.99
N ASP A 758 35.50 26.91 -29.12
CA ASP A 758 34.91 27.53 -30.31
C ASP A 758 33.76 28.50 -29.92
N SER A 759 33.00 28.99 -30.90
CA SER A 759 31.90 29.93 -30.66
C SER A 759 30.71 29.33 -29.84
N ASN A 760 30.69 28.05 -29.58
CA ASN A 760 29.66 27.38 -28.78
C ASN A 760 30.13 27.06 -27.37
N GLY A 761 31.34 27.42 -27.01
CA GLY A 761 31.98 27.18 -25.69
C GLY A 761 33.11 26.18 -25.80
N LEU A 762 33.45 25.59 -24.62
CA LEU A 762 34.43 24.51 -24.58
C LEU A 762 33.84 23.28 -25.26
N LYS A 763 34.53 22.79 -26.27
CA LYS A 763 34.16 21.62 -27.08
C LYS A 763 34.97 20.41 -26.66
N ALA A 764 34.30 19.41 -26.11
CA ALA A 764 34.88 18.08 -25.88
C ALA A 764 34.56 17.12 -27.02
N SER A 765 35.52 16.31 -27.43
CA SER A 765 35.32 15.22 -28.41
C SER A 765 36.13 13.98 -28.06
N TRP A 766 35.62 12.80 -28.39
CA TRP A 766 36.19 11.49 -28.02
C TRP A 766 35.89 10.41 -29.06
N SER A 767 36.56 9.27 -28.91
CA SER A 767 36.36 8.10 -29.76
C SER A 767 35.30 7.17 -29.18
N ALA A 768 34.56 6.48 -30.05
CA ALA A 768 33.55 5.50 -29.67
C ALA A 768 34.18 4.32 -28.92
N VAL A 769 33.42 3.82 -27.93
CA VAL A 769 33.67 2.55 -27.24
C VAL A 769 32.60 1.55 -27.70
N SER A 770 33.02 0.33 -28.03
CA SER A 770 32.06 -0.71 -28.43
C SER A 770 31.07 -0.99 -27.30
N ASP A 771 29.79 -1.23 -27.67
CA ASP A 771 28.70 -1.60 -26.75
C ASP A 771 28.24 -0.49 -25.78
N ALA A 772 28.86 0.70 -25.81
CA ALA A 772 28.38 1.84 -25.08
C ALA A 772 26.97 2.26 -25.56
N LYS A 773 26.10 2.61 -24.63
CA LYS A 773 24.76 3.18 -24.87
C LYS A 773 24.78 4.71 -24.85
N SER A 774 25.59 5.26 -23.97
CA SER A 774 25.78 6.70 -23.86
C SER A 774 27.18 7.01 -23.33
N TYR A 775 27.50 8.27 -23.25
CA TYR A 775 28.74 8.79 -22.64
C TYR A 775 28.39 9.87 -21.61
N CYS A 776 29.04 9.81 -20.47
CA CYS A 776 29.06 10.90 -19.51
C CYS A 776 30.37 11.66 -19.66
N VAL A 777 30.29 12.96 -19.98
CA VAL A 777 31.44 13.83 -20.18
C VAL A 777 31.54 14.83 -19.04
N ASN A 778 32.55 14.66 -18.20
CA ASN A 778 32.76 15.44 -16.98
C ASN A 778 33.71 16.60 -17.23
N LEU A 779 33.29 17.81 -16.91
CA LEU A 779 34.09 19.02 -16.98
C LEU A 779 34.65 19.34 -15.58
N TYR A 780 35.95 19.64 -15.53
CA TYR A 780 36.64 20.06 -14.32
C TYR A 780 37.21 21.47 -14.50
N GLU A 781 37.09 22.31 -13.47
CA GLU A 781 37.69 23.64 -13.37
C GLU A 781 38.82 23.58 -12.37
N ASP A 782 40.06 23.83 -12.81
CA ASP A 782 41.26 23.75 -11.95
C ASP A 782 41.35 22.43 -11.14
N GLY A 783 40.90 21.29 -11.75
CA GLY A 783 40.87 19.96 -11.13
C GLY A 783 39.65 19.63 -10.29
N VAL A 784 38.72 20.57 -10.09
CA VAL A 784 37.44 20.36 -9.35
C VAL A 784 36.30 20.11 -10.34
N PHE A 785 35.48 19.10 -10.05
CA PHE A 785 34.31 18.82 -10.87
C PHE A 785 33.37 20.04 -10.98
N LYS A 786 32.92 20.34 -12.19
CA LYS A 786 32.07 21.52 -12.48
C LYS A 786 30.73 21.17 -13.09
N ALA A 787 30.72 20.24 -14.04
CA ALA A 787 29.51 19.88 -14.78
C ALA A 787 29.67 18.56 -15.52
N ALA A 788 28.56 17.88 -15.79
CA ALA A 788 28.52 16.72 -16.67
C ALA A 788 27.55 16.93 -17.85
N ARG A 789 27.80 16.22 -18.94
CA ARG A 789 26.92 16.13 -20.11
C ARG A 789 26.77 14.68 -20.51
N PHE A 790 25.54 14.26 -20.76
CA PHE A 790 25.22 12.94 -21.29
C PHE A 790 25.01 13.02 -22.80
N VAL A 791 25.64 12.11 -23.52
CA VAL A 791 25.60 12.06 -24.98
C VAL A 791 25.29 10.63 -25.42
N ASP A 792 24.26 10.45 -26.24
CA ASP A 792 23.90 9.15 -26.80
C ASP A 792 25.06 8.60 -27.67
N ALA A 793 25.35 7.31 -27.54
CA ALA A 793 26.42 6.66 -28.32
C ALA A 793 26.14 6.64 -29.81
N ALA A 794 24.88 6.76 -30.23
CA ALA A 794 24.50 6.89 -31.66
C ALA A 794 24.76 8.30 -32.23
N ALA A 795 25.10 9.29 -31.37
CA ALA A 795 25.42 10.64 -31.85
C ALA A 795 26.68 10.64 -32.70
N ALA A 796 26.64 11.31 -33.83
CA ALA A 796 27.79 11.47 -34.75
C ALA A 796 27.92 12.93 -35.19
N PRO A 797 29.04 13.58 -34.95
CA PRO A 797 30.24 13.11 -34.19
C PRO A 797 30.04 13.02 -32.68
N LEU A 798 30.83 12.21 -32.01
CA LEU A 798 30.85 12.13 -30.53
C LEU A 798 31.54 13.35 -29.95
N GLN A 799 30.73 14.35 -29.61
CA GLN A 799 31.18 15.64 -29.07
C GLN A 799 30.08 16.30 -28.22
N THR A 800 30.50 17.17 -27.31
CA THR A 800 29.57 18.01 -26.56
C THR A 800 30.19 19.37 -26.26
N TYR A 801 29.37 20.32 -25.83
CA TYR A 801 29.78 21.69 -25.54
C TYR A 801 29.44 22.10 -24.10
N PHE A 802 30.33 22.84 -23.48
CA PHE A 802 30.13 23.51 -22.21
C PHE A 802 30.22 25.04 -22.40
N PRO A 803 29.10 25.70 -22.73
CA PRO A 803 29.10 27.15 -22.95
C PRO A 803 29.11 27.91 -21.63
N GLY A 804 29.57 29.19 -21.71
CA GLY A 804 29.46 30.14 -20.60
C GLY A 804 30.40 29.89 -19.45
N GLN A 805 31.51 29.19 -19.69
CA GLN A 805 32.53 29.01 -18.69
C GLN A 805 33.39 30.27 -18.53
N ASP A 806 34.01 30.43 -17.36
CA ASP A 806 34.91 31.58 -17.08
C ASP A 806 36.18 31.52 -17.94
N SER A 807 36.33 32.49 -18.83
CA SER A 807 37.47 32.55 -19.77
C SER A 807 38.82 32.81 -19.11
N THR A 808 38.86 33.04 -17.79
CA THR A 808 40.09 33.21 -17.02
C THR A 808 40.59 31.94 -16.36
N LYS A 809 39.79 30.86 -16.45
CA LYS A 809 40.05 29.58 -15.80
C LYS A 809 40.48 28.49 -16.78
N ASN A 810 41.18 27.49 -16.28
CA ASN A 810 41.56 26.32 -17.04
C ASN A 810 40.56 25.18 -16.80
N TYR A 811 40.16 24.52 -17.86
CA TYR A 811 39.22 23.40 -17.83
C TYR A 811 39.84 22.17 -18.46
N THR A 812 39.45 21.01 -17.92
CA THR A 812 39.77 19.69 -18.45
C THR A 812 38.49 18.86 -18.54
N VAL A 813 38.51 17.76 -19.30
CA VAL A 813 37.41 16.81 -19.36
C VAL A 813 37.90 15.39 -19.24
N ARG A 814 37.00 14.55 -18.65
CA ARG A 814 37.09 13.09 -18.67
C ARG A 814 35.79 12.51 -19.21
N VAL A 815 35.86 11.37 -19.86
CA VAL A 815 34.73 10.70 -20.49
C VAL A 815 34.58 9.29 -19.88
N GLN A 816 33.36 8.91 -19.55
CA GLN A 816 32.96 7.56 -19.17
C GLN A 816 32.03 6.99 -20.23
N ALA A 817 32.29 5.81 -20.73
CA ALA A 817 31.33 5.07 -21.53
C ALA A 817 30.34 4.37 -20.63
N GLN A 818 29.03 4.52 -20.90
CA GLN A 818 27.98 3.95 -20.10
C GLN A 818 27.32 2.79 -20.82
N GLY A 819 27.19 1.66 -20.12
CA GLY A 819 26.50 0.46 -20.55
C GLY A 819 25.00 0.48 -20.18
N ASP A 820 24.34 -0.66 -20.38
CA ASP A 820 22.97 -0.90 -19.91
C ASP A 820 22.90 -1.42 -18.46
N LEU A 821 24.02 -1.55 -17.81
CA LEU A 821 24.24 -2.11 -16.45
C LEU A 821 23.82 -3.58 -16.28
N THR A 822 23.20 -4.18 -17.28
CA THR A 822 22.76 -5.58 -17.28
C THR A 822 23.69 -6.49 -18.10
N SER A 823 24.00 -6.12 -19.32
CA SER A 823 24.98 -6.80 -20.20
C SER A 823 26.37 -6.20 -20.07
N PHE A 824 26.43 -4.89 -19.95
CA PHE A 824 27.66 -4.12 -19.83
C PHE A 824 27.58 -3.10 -18.69
N ALA A 825 28.50 -3.19 -17.74
CA ALA A 825 28.73 -2.17 -16.72
C ALA A 825 29.50 -0.98 -17.31
N ASP A 826 29.38 0.18 -16.69
CA ASP A 826 30.07 1.40 -17.11
C ASP A 826 31.59 1.24 -17.07
N SER A 827 32.27 1.93 -17.99
CA SER A 827 33.75 1.95 -18.00
C SER A 827 34.32 2.74 -16.83
N GLU A 828 35.61 2.61 -16.61
CA GLU A 828 36.37 3.62 -15.88
C GLU A 828 36.37 4.95 -16.65
N LEU A 829 36.58 6.06 -15.92
CA LEU A 829 36.80 7.37 -16.54
C LEU A 829 38.06 7.34 -17.40
N SER A 830 38.03 8.01 -18.55
CA SER A 830 39.22 8.25 -19.37
C SER A 830 40.33 8.97 -18.59
N ASP A 831 41.51 8.98 -19.14
CA ASP A 831 42.52 9.93 -18.71
C ASP A 831 42.03 11.35 -19.00
N GLU A 832 42.58 12.31 -18.28
CA GLU A 832 42.22 13.71 -18.37
C GLU A 832 42.70 14.34 -19.67
N SER A 833 41.89 15.16 -20.31
CA SER A 833 42.30 15.93 -21.51
C SER A 833 43.40 16.92 -21.20
N ALA A 834 44.07 17.45 -22.22
CA ALA A 834 44.82 18.69 -22.07
C ALA A 834 43.89 19.82 -21.61
N ALA A 835 44.43 20.73 -20.79
CA ALA A 835 43.70 21.90 -20.34
C ALA A 835 43.39 22.88 -21.49
N ALA A 836 42.17 23.47 -21.46
CA ALA A 836 41.75 24.51 -22.38
C ALA A 836 41.08 25.66 -21.64
N GLN A 837 41.25 26.88 -22.14
CA GLN A 837 40.50 28.03 -21.65
C GLN A 837 39.35 28.36 -22.66
N PRO A 838 38.16 28.67 -22.18
CA PRO A 838 37.07 29.08 -23.03
C PRO A 838 37.30 30.49 -23.60
N TYR A 839 36.67 30.74 -24.74
CA TYR A 839 36.62 32.08 -25.27
C TYR A 839 35.72 32.97 -24.42
N PRO A 840 35.95 34.29 -24.31
CA PRO A 840 35.03 35.20 -23.62
C PRO A 840 33.68 35.23 -24.33
N MET A 841 32.60 35.17 -23.56
CA MET A 841 31.24 35.12 -24.05
C MET A 841 30.78 36.53 -24.52
N LEU A 842 30.06 36.57 -25.63
CA LEU A 842 29.40 37.78 -26.07
C LEU A 842 28.30 38.19 -25.09
N PRO A 843 28.12 39.51 -24.81
CA PRO A 843 27.02 40.00 -23.98
C PRO A 843 25.66 39.63 -24.60
N GLY A 844 24.66 39.34 -23.79
CA GLY A 844 23.31 39.05 -24.24
C GLY A 844 22.56 40.26 -24.76
N VAL A 845 21.53 40.06 -25.59
CA VAL A 845 20.55 41.10 -25.92
C VAL A 845 19.76 41.52 -24.68
N THR A 846 19.05 42.65 -24.74
CA THR A 846 18.13 43.08 -23.66
C THR A 846 16.72 43.30 -24.25
N ASN A 847 15.71 43.41 -23.35
CA ASN A 847 14.33 43.76 -23.72
C ASN A 847 13.71 42.86 -24.82
N VAL A 848 13.79 41.56 -24.66
CA VAL A 848 13.13 40.65 -25.61
C VAL A 848 11.61 40.73 -25.39
N THR A 849 10.90 41.18 -26.41
CA THR A 849 9.44 41.35 -26.41
C THR A 849 8.82 40.65 -27.61
N THR A 850 7.54 40.27 -27.50
CA THR A 850 6.81 39.58 -28.56
C THR A 850 5.51 40.34 -28.89
N SER A 851 5.16 40.36 -30.18
CA SER A 851 3.83 40.74 -30.66
C SER A 851 3.26 39.65 -31.55
N VAL A 852 2.03 39.22 -31.25
CA VAL A 852 1.37 38.09 -31.89
C VAL A 852 0.36 38.57 -32.90
N SER A 853 0.33 37.94 -34.09
CA SER A 853 -0.68 38.18 -35.11
C SER A 853 -1.05 36.85 -35.79
N PHE A 854 -2.28 36.36 -35.57
CA PHE A 854 -2.76 35.05 -36.02
C PHE A 854 -1.77 33.92 -35.68
N SER A 855 -1.21 33.22 -36.64
CA SER A 855 -0.25 32.13 -36.47
C SER A 855 1.22 32.61 -36.55
N SER A 856 1.48 33.88 -36.36
CA SER A 856 2.83 34.47 -36.41
C SER A 856 3.18 35.24 -35.14
N VAL A 857 4.47 35.31 -34.85
CA VAL A 857 5.00 36.14 -33.78
C VAL A 857 6.15 36.99 -34.32
N THR A 858 6.11 38.28 -34.02
CA THR A 858 7.28 39.16 -34.19
C THR A 858 8.00 39.26 -32.84
N VAL A 859 9.27 38.86 -32.85
CA VAL A 859 10.15 38.94 -31.68
C VAL A 859 11.05 40.16 -31.86
N ASN A 860 11.05 41.06 -30.89
CA ASN A 860 11.89 42.27 -30.88
C ASN A 860 12.90 42.21 -29.75
N TRP A 861 14.07 42.80 -29.95
CA TRP A 861 15.11 42.87 -28.90
C TRP A 861 15.94 44.16 -29.03
N THR A 862 16.60 44.51 -27.96
CA THR A 862 17.55 45.64 -27.89
C THR A 862 18.97 45.08 -27.91
N LYS A 863 19.81 45.64 -28.75
CA LYS A 863 21.24 45.31 -28.81
C LYS A 863 21.93 45.78 -27.53
N PRO A 864 22.96 45.06 -27.03
CA PRO A 864 23.71 45.54 -25.85
C PRO A 864 24.42 46.84 -26.12
N ALA A 865 24.26 47.84 -25.23
CA ALA A 865 24.83 49.18 -25.36
C ALA A 865 26.35 49.20 -25.21
N SER A 866 26.94 48.24 -24.56
CA SER A 866 28.37 48.16 -24.22
C SER A 866 29.26 47.58 -25.30
N VAL A 867 28.69 47.24 -26.44
CA VAL A 867 29.40 46.47 -27.48
C VAL A 867 29.47 47.26 -28.78
N ASN A 868 30.67 47.65 -29.17
CA ASN A 868 30.90 48.14 -30.53
C ASN A 868 30.89 46.92 -31.50
N LEU A 869 29.68 46.59 -32.01
CA LEU A 869 29.43 45.41 -32.85
C LEU A 869 30.18 45.41 -34.18
N SER A 870 30.84 46.53 -34.53
CA SER A 870 31.66 46.64 -35.75
C SER A 870 33.03 45.93 -35.63
N ASP A 871 33.53 45.79 -34.40
CA ASP A 871 34.86 45.23 -34.09
C ASP A 871 34.83 43.81 -33.59
N MET A 872 33.62 43.25 -33.37
CA MET A 872 33.45 41.90 -32.86
C MET A 872 33.18 40.94 -33.99
N ASP A 873 33.64 39.71 -33.82
CA ASP A 873 33.38 38.56 -34.66
C ASP A 873 31.91 38.09 -34.54
N LEU A 874 30.98 39.00 -34.80
CA LEU A 874 29.54 38.75 -34.71
C LEU A 874 29.00 38.26 -36.05
N TYR A 875 28.32 37.08 -36.06
CA TYR A 875 27.61 36.55 -37.21
C TYR A 875 26.18 37.12 -37.32
N GLY A 876 25.41 37.14 -36.25
CA GLY A 876 24.02 37.56 -36.22
C GLY A 876 23.27 37.17 -34.95
N TYR A 877 21.97 36.92 -35.12
CA TYR A 877 21.09 36.54 -33.99
C TYR A 877 20.41 35.23 -34.30
N ARG A 878 20.25 34.37 -33.27
CA ARG A 878 19.41 33.15 -33.30
C ARG A 878 18.17 33.45 -32.47
N VAL A 879 17.00 33.30 -33.07
CA VAL A 879 15.71 33.52 -32.46
C VAL A 879 14.95 32.20 -32.41
N ARG A 880 14.54 31.75 -31.24
CA ARG A 880 13.81 30.51 -31.01
C ARG A 880 12.45 30.77 -30.42
N ILE A 881 11.45 29.98 -30.82
CA ILE A 881 10.15 29.87 -30.16
C ILE A 881 10.10 28.49 -29.47
N ILE A 882 9.84 28.51 -28.20
CA ILE A 882 9.91 27.34 -27.30
C ILE A 882 8.53 27.12 -26.68
N ASP A 883 8.00 25.92 -26.79
CA ASP A 883 6.77 25.50 -26.10
C ASP A 883 7.04 25.43 -24.59
N VAL A 884 6.21 26.11 -23.79
CA VAL A 884 6.41 26.23 -22.33
C VAL A 884 6.28 24.89 -21.63
N ASN A 885 5.35 24.04 -22.06
CA ASN A 885 5.03 22.78 -21.40
C ASN A 885 6.03 21.66 -21.74
N THR A 886 6.51 21.64 -22.98
CA THR A 886 7.40 20.57 -23.47
C THR A 886 8.87 20.99 -23.54
N SER A 887 9.16 22.28 -23.39
CA SER A 887 10.48 22.88 -23.62
C SER A 887 11.04 22.64 -25.03
N ALA A 888 10.23 22.15 -25.96
CA ALA A 888 10.65 21.91 -27.35
C ALA A 888 10.81 23.22 -28.12
N VAL A 889 11.88 23.31 -28.94
CA VAL A 889 12.04 24.39 -29.91
C VAL A 889 11.09 24.13 -31.08
N ILE A 890 10.05 24.94 -31.21
CA ILE A 890 9.02 24.80 -32.23
C ILE A 890 9.44 25.48 -33.52
N ALA A 891 10.18 26.58 -33.42
CA ALA A 891 10.73 27.27 -34.57
C ALA A 891 12.05 27.95 -34.23
N GLU A 892 12.96 28.01 -35.19
CA GLU A 892 14.22 28.75 -35.06
C GLU A 892 14.43 29.59 -36.35
N LYS A 893 14.94 30.81 -36.15
CA LYS A 893 15.32 31.69 -37.26
C LYS A 893 16.65 32.38 -36.98
N LEU A 894 17.48 32.43 -38.00
CA LEU A 894 18.71 33.19 -37.95
C LEU A 894 18.49 34.56 -38.60
N GLU A 895 18.92 35.61 -37.90
CA GLU A 895 18.85 37.00 -38.38
C GLU A 895 20.23 37.61 -38.48
N ILE A 896 20.38 38.56 -39.39
CA ILE A 896 21.65 39.27 -39.64
C ILE A 896 22.00 40.18 -38.45
N ARG A 897 23.28 40.53 -38.33
CA ARG A 897 23.80 41.39 -37.22
C ARG A 897 23.14 42.78 -37.06
N SER A 898 22.53 43.31 -38.15
CA SER A 898 21.80 44.56 -38.12
C SER A 898 20.36 44.44 -37.56
N ALA A 899 19.81 43.22 -37.51
CA ALA A 899 18.44 43.00 -37.09
C ALA A 899 18.19 43.33 -35.62
N THR A 900 17.00 43.85 -35.32
CA THR A 900 16.45 44.09 -33.98
C THR A 900 15.08 43.40 -33.81
N SER A 901 14.64 42.69 -34.82
CA SER A 901 13.39 41.93 -34.81
C SER A 901 13.45 40.73 -35.77
N ALA A 902 12.61 39.74 -35.51
CA ALA A 902 12.37 38.59 -36.38
C ALA A 902 10.87 38.23 -36.39
N LEU A 903 10.34 38.02 -37.62
CA LEU A 903 9.00 37.47 -37.82
C LEU A 903 9.12 35.93 -38.00
N ILE A 904 8.39 35.17 -37.20
CA ILE A 904 8.40 33.71 -37.21
C ILE A 904 6.98 33.22 -37.47
N PHE A 905 6.80 32.33 -38.44
CA PHE A 905 5.55 31.68 -38.82
C PHE A 905 5.79 30.37 -39.59
N PRO A 906 4.87 29.42 -39.66
CA PRO A 906 3.70 29.34 -38.82
C PRO A 906 4.05 28.80 -37.41
N ILE A 907 3.30 29.25 -36.41
CA ILE A 907 3.39 28.70 -35.06
C ILE A 907 2.02 28.12 -34.69
N PRO A 908 1.95 26.88 -34.16
CA PRO A 908 0.68 26.25 -33.79
C PRO A 908 -0.10 27.08 -32.77
N GLY A 909 -1.45 27.20 -32.94
CA GLY A 909 -2.32 27.86 -32.00
C GLY A 909 -2.64 27.01 -30.75
N GLY A 910 -3.29 27.63 -29.76
CA GLY A 910 -3.80 26.95 -28.57
C GLY A 910 -2.76 26.57 -27.52
N LYS A 911 -1.53 27.06 -27.60
CA LYS A 911 -0.44 26.75 -26.65
C LYS A 911 0.26 28.01 -26.16
N GLN A 912 1.05 27.85 -25.09
CA GLN A 912 1.90 28.90 -24.54
C GLN A 912 3.34 28.77 -24.99
N TYR A 913 3.98 29.87 -25.29
CA TYR A 913 5.33 29.93 -25.83
C TYR A 913 6.19 31.00 -25.15
N ILE A 914 7.51 30.83 -25.28
CA ILE A 914 8.54 31.82 -24.93
C ILE A 914 9.38 32.03 -26.18
N ALA A 915 9.68 33.28 -26.51
CA ALA A 915 10.70 33.65 -27.47
C ALA A 915 12.07 33.78 -26.77
N ALA A 916 13.12 33.28 -27.38
CA ALA A 916 14.49 33.39 -26.85
C ALA A 916 15.43 33.88 -27.95
N VAL A 917 16.26 34.88 -27.63
CA VAL A 917 17.20 35.52 -28.56
C VAL A 917 18.62 35.36 -28.04
N GLN A 918 19.54 34.92 -28.92
CA GLN A 918 20.97 34.72 -28.68
C GLN A 918 21.78 35.49 -29.70
N ILE A 919 22.86 36.14 -29.28
CA ILE A 919 23.86 36.67 -30.20
C ILE A 919 24.81 35.54 -30.63
N ILE A 920 25.04 35.40 -31.93
CA ILE A 920 25.90 34.35 -32.48
C ILE A 920 27.26 34.96 -32.85
N ALA A 921 28.32 34.39 -32.30
CA ALA A 921 29.69 34.68 -32.68
C ALA A 921 30.01 34.11 -34.08
N LYS A 922 30.95 34.75 -34.78
CA LYS A 922 31.45 34.26 -36.08
C LYS A 922 32.23 32.98 -35.90
N SER A 923 31.96 32.00 -36.77
CA SER A 923 32.74 30.77 -36.79
C SER A 923 34.22 31.02 -37.01
N GLY A 924 35.07 30.45 -36.10
CA GLY A 924 36.52 30.72 -36.13
C GLY A 924 36.95 32.02 -35.46
N GLY A 925 36.03 32.82 -34.88
CA GLY A 925 36.32 33.97 -34.03
C GLY A 925 36.75 33.57 -32.62
N SER A 926 37.15 34.57 -31.82
CA SER A 926 37.64 34.42 -30.45
C SER A 926 36.60 34.68 -29.37
N PHE A 927 35.32 34.53 -29.67
CA PHE A 927 34.21 34.76 -28.77
C PHE A 927 33.24 33.57 -28.75
N GLU A 928 32.62 33.33 -27.61
CA GLU A 928 31.46 32.44 -27.47
C GLU A 928 30.16 33.17 -27.80
N ASN A 929 29.15 32.40 -28.23
CA ASN A 929 27.78 32.90 -28.35
C ASN A 929 27.27 33.41 -26.99
N SER A 930 26.43 34.44 -27.00
CA SER A 930 25.80 34.92 -25.77
C SER A 930 24.85 33.87 -25.19
N VAL A 931 24.43 34.07 -23.95
CA VAL A 931 23.27 33.34 -23.40
C VAL A 931 21.99 33.72 -24.15
N PHE A 932 20.99 32.78 -24.16
CA PHE A 932 19.66 33.14 -24.63
C PHE A 932 18.94 34.05 -23.61
N VAL A 933 18.45 35.18 -24.10
CA VAL A 933 17.58 36.07 -23.31
C VAL A 933 16.13 35.80 -23.71
N LYS A 934 15.27 35.55 -22.74
CA LYS A 934 13.89 35.14 -22.94
C LYS A 934 12.90 36.29 -22.82
N SER A 935 11.80 36.22 -23.58
CA SER A 935 10.62 37.06 -23.42
C SER A 935 9.76 36.61 -22.23
N SER A 936 8.71 37.36 -21.89
CA SER A 936 7.55 36.84 -21.16
C SER A 936 6.82 35.74 -21.97
N ILE A 937 6.00 34.94 -21.27
CA ILE A 937 5.14 33.92 -21.91
C ILE A 937 4.09 34.63 -22.78
N PHE A 938 3.83 34.09 -23.96
CA PHE A 938 2.77 34.55 -24.86
C PHE A 938 1.98 33.35 -25.41
N SER A 939 0.77 33.60 -25.91
CA SER A 939 -0.09 32.59 -26.52
C SER A 939 -0.41 32.96 -27.97
N ILE A 940 -0.51 31.94 -28.80
CA ILE A 940 -1.07 32.08 -30.17
C ILE A 940 -2.53 31.66 -30.07
N PRO A 941 -3.48 32.53 -30.50
CA PRO A 941 -4.90 32.23 -30.43
C PRO A 941 -5.32 30.95 -31.17
#